data_b43d2ee4b575f33b2925fda00d8b4f38
#
_entry.id   b43d2ee4b575f33b2925fda00d8b4f38
#
_cell.length_a   1.000
_cell.length_b   1.000
_cell.length_c   1.000
_cell.angle_alpha   90.00
_cell.angle_beta   90.00
_cell.angle_gamma   90.00
#
_symmetry.space_group_name_H-M   'P 1'
#
loop_
_entity.id
_entity.type
_entity.pdbx_description
1 polymer ?
#
loop_
_entity_poly.entity_id
_entity_poly.type
_entity_poly.pdbx_seq_one_letter_code
_entity_poly.pdbx_strand_id
1 'polypeptide(L)'
;MKIDIKNLKKNFMFFVFSGATLVFITLFSMLFGSGSNELDKEDLNNDSVNIGSLVITEVMSSNNGVVVDEEGNLYDYVELYNGGNEDINLKNYGLSDEGEGVKWTFPDVTIKSKGYLVVKLNGSAKGGMSANFKLKSTGGEIVALFKPNGKVVDAVETVSIDSNNVMARNADGKWVVYADPTPGFANTLDGHKEFIDSLVSKEESNIVINEVLPTNKGNFKNKNDEYSGYIEIKNIGDKTVDISNYSLSDSESVSFKWQFPQMNLSSGEVVVVYTSGLSKKDGELNTSFKLNSKNGVAVLADNKGKVIDKVKYENLANGLAYIRQDKLMLPGSSISPGYDNTVDGIKDFQKKYLSVSKDLYINEVMNNNYSHLAQNGGNYYDWIELYNNSKETIKLSDYCLTTNTDNICMYKLPNVELKSGSYYIVMASGDENLSNNKYKHAGFKLSEVEGLYLMKNSSIVDSLFINDVPNGYSFGRSGDYGTYYFSSPTPGKFNSNGTNAVSYMPYADVESGIYDKDSIKVSLNGSGKIYYTLDGSTPTTSSKVYSSPLTIKKTTVLRIMSKTDGMLRSDDLSYSYIMNEGHKVAVMSVAIDKSKLNKVDYNTSLNSSVLEECDVELIETDGSGFKIRAGLKLFGGSTRSYRKKSYEIKFKKKFGDAELNYKVFDKLDSSVFNSLVLRTGSQDEFQYNDQRTVLKDVVATSVAGDYSTVDVQAYKSIILYINGDYRGIYWIREKVDETFVANHYNVQTTEEDTSILRIDGEVKTGTDKEYNKLISFVSNNDLNNIKNYEYVKSKIDINSLCDFWIGEIYMANYDILNTRYFSNPNVDGGKWKFVFYDADSGFFRTTNNSFTEYTNPSGMGFGYFPTTLLRNLMKSKHFKKDFLERLSYNLKNTWTYENISGRIDEVINEYGKAEFKRNADRWDNSYSHWEKSITEMKKFAKNRNKYIVSQAKSYFGLSSAEVEKYFGGV
;
A
#
# COMPACT_ATOMS: atom_id res chain seq x y z
N MET A 1 -28.79 15.62 5.15
CA MET A 1 -28.06 15.06 4.01
C MET A 1 -29.05 14.35 3.09
N LYS A 2 -29.38 14.91 1.94
CA LYS A 2 -30.34 14.29 1.01
C LYS A 2 -29.56 13.26 0.18
N ILE A 3 -29.86 11.99 0.41
CA ILE A 3 -29.33 10.88 -0.39
C ILE A 3 -29.95 10.99 -1.78
N ASP A 4 -29.11 11.08 -2.80
CA ASP A 4 -29.56 11.20 -4.20
C ASP A 4 -30.06 9.85 -4.71
N ILE A 5 -31.41 9.73 -4.69
CA ILE A 5 -32.15 8.52 -5.09
C ILE A 5 -31.94 8.14 -6.60
N LYS A 6 -31.36 9.04 -7.39
CA LYS A 6 -31.07 8.76 -8.81
C LYS A 6 -29.95 7.75 -9.04
N ASN A 7 -28.95 7.72 -8.15
CA ASN A 7 -27.83 6.75 -8.27
C ASN A 7 -28.20 5.34 -7.78
N LEU A 8 -29.09 5.24 -6.79
CA LEU A 8 -29.62 3.92 -6.38
C LEU A 8 -30.50 3.27 -7.45
N LYS A 9 -31.28 4.08 -8.22
CA LYS A 9 -32.09 3.53 -9.31
C LYS A 9 -31.24 3.04 -10.49
N LYS A 10 -30.09 3.63 -10.73
CA LYS A 10 -29.21 3.21 -11.84
C LYS A 10 -28.54 1.85 -11.55
N ASN A 11 -28.11 1.61 -10.34
CA ASN A 11 -27.53 0.33 -9.94
C ASN A 11 -28.58 -0.78 -9.78
N PHE A 12 -29.80 -0.43 -9.32
CA PHE A 12 -30.91 -1.40 -9.24
C PHE A 12 -31.46 -1.77 -10.63
N MET A 13 -31.45 -0.83 -11.58
CA MET A 13 -31.83 -1.12 -12.97
C MET A 13 -30.81 -2.02 -13.68
N PHE A 14 -29.52 -1.93 -13.35
CA PHE A 14 -28.50 -2.82 -13.93
C PHE A 14 -28.66 -4.27 -13.46
N PHE A 15 -29.03 -4.48 -12.19
CA PHE A 15 -29.30 -5.84 -11.65
C PHE A 15 -30.62 -6.44 -12.14
N VAL A 16 -31.65 -5.62 -12.40
CA VAL A 16 -32.93 -6.09 -12.92
C VAL A 16 -32.87 -6.34 -14.42
N PHE A 17 -32.04 -5.60 -15.17
CA PHE A 17 -31.86 -5.86 -16.61
C PHE A 17 -31.06 -7.13 -16.88
N SER A 18 -30.06 -7.48 -16.09
CA SER A 18 -29.32 -8.75 -16.24
C SER A 18 -30.19 -9.97 -15.92
N GLY A 19 -31.11 -9.86 -14.94
CA GLY A 19 -32.07 -10.93 -14.65
C GLY A 19 -33.23 -11.06 -15.64
N ALA A 20 -33.68 -9.92 -16.20
CA ALA A 20 -34.78 -9.92 -17.17
C ALA A 20 -34.34 -10.36 -18.60
N THR A 21 -33.09 -10.12 -18.97
CA THR A 21 -32.55 -10.57 -20.27
C THR A 21 -32.43 -12.09 -20.32
N LEU A 22 -32.04 -12.73 -19.19
CA LEU A 22 -32.01 -14.20 -19.13
C LEU A 22 -33.41 -14.86 -19.21
N VAL A 23 -34.46 -14.19 -18.70
CA VAL A 23 -35.84 -14.71 -18.76
C VAL A 23 -36.52 -14.42 -20.09
N PHE A 24 -36.12 -13.35 -20.79
CA PHE A 24 -36.66 -13.03 -22.11
C PHE A 24 -36.10 -13.95 -23.23
N ILE A 25 -34.85 -14.38 -23.09
CA ILE A 25 -34.20 -15.28 -24.08
C ILE A 25 -34.85 -16.67 -24.03
N THR A 26 -35.32 -17.14 -22.87
CA THR A 26 -36.03 -18.43 -22.72
C THR A 26 -37.49 -18.39 -23.17
N LEU A 27 -38.12 -17.23 -23.30
CA LEU A 27 -39.52 -17.08 -23.73
C LEU A 27 -39.70 -16.78 -25.22
N PHE A 28 -38.67 -16.25 -25.90
CA PHE A 28 -38.74 -15.94 -27.32
C PHE A 28 -38.54 -17.16 -28.22
N SER A 29 -38.03 -18.24 -27.65
CA SER A 29 -37.71 -19.50 -28.37
C SER A 29 -38.90 -20.44 -28.64
N MET A 30 -40.14 -20.07 -28.23
CA MET A 30 -41.31 -20.94 -28.38
C MET A 30 -42.28 -20.56 -29.52
N LEU A 31 -41.97 -19.59 -30.42
CA LEU A 31 -42.98 -19.02 -31.32
C LEU A 31 -42.74 -19.11 -32.83
N PHE A 32 -41.66 -19.67 -33.36
CA PHE A 32 -41.51 -19.84 -34.80
C PHE A 32 -40.95 -21.22 -35.15
N GLY A 33 -41.79 -22.10 -35.65
CA GLY A 33 -41.39 -23.32 -36.34
C GLY A 33 -41.63 -23.17 -37.83
N SER A 34 -40.61 -23.42 -38.67
CA SER A 34 -40.62 -24.29 -39.86
C SER A 34 -39.36 -24.09 -40.73
N GLY A 35 -38.62 -25.13 -40.90
CA GLY A 35 -37.95 -25.58 -42.13
C GLY A 35 -36.89 -24.69 -42.80
N SER A 36 -35.69 -24.66 -42.24
CA SER A 36 -34.39 -24.47 -42.90
C SER A 36 -33.30 -24.93 -41.90
N ASN A 37 -32.10 -25.22 -42.33
CA ASN A 37 -31.04 -25.74 -41.47
C ASN A 37 -30.69 -24.74 -40.33
N GLU A 38 -31.59 -24.56 -39.37
CA GLU A 38 -31.35 -23.78 -38.15
C GLU A 38 -30.40 -24.55 -37.26
N LEU A 39 -29.39 -23.84 -36.73
CA LEU A 39 -28.58 -24.30 -35.59
C LEU A 39 -29.53 -24.76 -34.48
N ASP A 40 -29.50 -26.04 -34.16
CA ASP A 40 -30.28 -26.55 -33.03
C ASP A 40 -29.86 -25.81 -31.77
N LYS A 41 -30.79 -25.26 -30.96
CA LYS A 41 -30.52 -24.51 -29.76
C LYS A 41 -29.73 -25.27 -28.71
N GLU A 42 -29.70 -26.59 -28.79
CA GLU A 42 -28.83 -27.47 -28.00
C GLU A 42 -27.34 -27.28 -28.34
N ASP A 43 -26.98 -26.90 -29.59
CA ASP A 43 -25.58 -26.64 -29.99
C ASP A 43 -25.06 -25.27 -29.53
N LEU A 44 -25.92 -24.28 -29.31
CA LEU A 44 -25.54 -22.94 -28.78
C LEU A 44 -25.40 -22.90 -27.26
N ASN A 45 -26.04 -23.81 -26.53
CA ASN A 45 -25.99 -23.89 -25.04
C ASN A 45 -25.11 -25.03 -24.54
N ASN A 46 -24.23 -25.56 -25.36
CA ASN A 46 -23.28 -26.56 -24.87
C ASN A 46 -22.23 -25.90 -23.97
N ASP A 47 -22.60 -25.76 -22.71
CA ASP A 47 -21.75 -25.12 -21.63
C ASP A 47 -20.44 -25.84 -21.39
N SER A 48 -20.18 -27.00 -22.05
CA SER A 48 -18.92 -27.74 -21.95
C SER A 48 -18.61 -28.45 -23.26
N VAL A 49 -17.92 -27.76 -24.17
CA VAL A 49 -17.35 -28.39 -25.36
C VAL A 49 -16.09 -29.19 -24.94
N ASN A 50 -15.99 -30.38 -25.53
CA ASN A 50 -14.74 -31.17 -25.38
C ASN A 50 -13.60 -30.44 -26.10
N ILE A 51 -12.76 -29.69 -25.34
CA ILE A 51 -11.59 -28.97 -25.86
C ILE A 51 -10.59 -29.92 -26.58
N GLY A 52 -10.82 -31.23 -26.56
CA GLY A 52 -10.05 -32.23 -27.30
C GLY A 52 -10.31 -32.30 -28.80
N SER A 53 -11.08 -31.37 -29.39
CA SER A 53 -11.39 -31.27 -30.82
C SER A 53 -11.09 -29.88 -31.37
N LEU A 54 -11.44 -29.62 -32.66
CA LEU A 54 -11.35 -28.29 -33.25
C LEU A 54 -12.49 -27.41 -32.69
N VAL A 55 -12.14 -26.28 -32.05
CA VAL A 55 -13.09 -25.37 -31.39
C VAL A 55 -12.70 -23.92 -31.59
N ILE A 56 -13.68 -23.01 -31.42
CA ILE A 56 -13.44 -21.57 -31.23
C ILE A 56 -13.07 -21.36 -29.77
N THR A 57 -11.93 -20.73 -29.51
CA THR A 57 -11.41 -20.53 -28.13
C THR A 57 -11.49 -19.11 -27.65
N GLU A 58 -11.32 -18.12 -28.55
CA GLU A 58 -11.34 -16.71 -28.20
C GLU A 58 -11.97 -15.86 -29.28
N VAL A 59 -12.75 -14.84 -28.90
CA VAL A 59 -13.39 -13.88 -29.81
C VAL A 59 -13.18 -12.46 -29.26
N MET A 60 -12.61 -11.61 -30.09
CA MET A 60 -12.48 -10.18 -29.84
C MET A 60 -13.31 -9.37 -30.82
N SER A 61 -14.35 -8.68 -30.36
CA SER A 61 -15.28 -7.87 -31.16
C SER A 61 -15.04 -6.36 -31.00
N SER A 62 -14.02 -5.95 -30.29
CA SER A 62 -13.68 -4.53 -30.07
C SER A 62 -12.18 -4.36 -29.77
N ASN A 63 -11.38 -4.55 -30.81
CA ASN A 63 -9.92 -4.38 -30.72
C ASN A 63 -9.55 -2.91 -30.84
N ASN A 64 -8.91 -2.38 -29.80
CA ASN A 64 -8.39 -1.01 -29.74
C ASN A 64 -6.89 -0.99 -29.36
N GLY A 65 -6.08 -1.82 -30.03
CA GLY A 65 -4.62 -1.81 -29.90
C GLY A 65 -3.97 -3.11 -29.41
N VAL A 66 -4.71 -4.22 -29.29
CA VAL A 66 -4.17 -5.54 -28.89
C VAL A 66 -3.42 -6.18 -30.06
N VAL A 67 -4.04 -6.25 -31.21
CA VAL A 67 -3.45 -6.82 -32.42
C VAL A 67 -3.61 -5.90 -33.61
N VAL A 68 -2.57 -5.87 -34.46
CA VAL A 68 -2.54 -5.09 -35.72
C VAL A 68 -2.09 -5.99 -36.87
N ASP A 69 -2.48 -5.63 -38.10
CA ASP A 69 -1.99 -6.29 -39.30
C ASP A 69 -0.58 -5.76 -39.70
N GLU A 70 -0.05 -6.25 -40.82
CA GLU A 70 1.29 -5.88 -41.32
C GLU A 70 1.38 -4.41 -41.75
N GLU A 71 0.25 -3.77 -42.02
CA GLU A 71 0.10 -2.34 -42.34
C GLU A 71 -0.21 -1.47 -41.11
N GLY A 72 -0.33 -2.05 -39.89
CA GLY A 72 -0.65 -1.33 -38.65
C GLY A 72 -2.16 -1.05 -38.48
N ASN A 73 -3.05 -1.72 -39.21
CA ASN A 73 -4.49 -1.55 -39.00
C ASN A 73 -5.01 -2.48 -37.91
N LEU A 74 -5.94 -1.96 -37.10
CA LEU A 74 -6.64 -2.74 -36.09
C LEU A 74 -7.71 -3.64 -36.72
N TYR A 75 -7.87 -4.85 -36.20
CA TYR A 75 -8.89 -5.80 -36.62
C TYR A 75 -9.44 -6.59 -35.43
N ASP A 76 -10.73 -6.93 -35.48
CA ASP A 76 -11.32 -7.94 -34.61
C ASP A 76 -10.80 -9.33 -35.00
N TYR A 77 -10.94 -10.32 -34.12
CA TYR A 77 -10.49 -11.66 -34.44
C TYR A 77 -11.34 -12.77 -33.82
N VAL A 78 -11.25 -13.94 -34.45
CA VAL A 78 -11.68 -15.21 -33.88
C VAL A 78 -10.49 -16.13 -33.85
N GLU A 79 -10.28 -16.79 -32.70
CA GLU A 79 -9.24 -17.79 -32.55
C GLU A 79 -9.84 -19.21 -32.57
N LEU A 80 -9.14 -20.11 -33.28
CA LEU A 80 -9.44 -21.52 -33.31
C LEU A 80 -8.32 -22.29 -32.61
N TYR A 81 -8.68 -23.33 -31.87
CA TYR A 81 -7.77 -24.26 -31.23
C TYR A 81 -7.98 -25.69 -31.73
N ASN A 82 -6.92 -26.39 -32.10
CA ASN A 82 -6.94 -27.82 -32.38
C ASN A 82 -6.54 -28.59 -31.11
N GLY A 83 -7.51 -29.00 -30.31
CA GLY A 83 -7.29 -29.81 -29.10
C GLY A 83 -7.01 -31.27 -29.37
N GLY A 84 -7.06 -31.72 -30.64
CA GLY A 84 -6.77 -33.09 -31.08
C GLY A 84 -5.26 -33.42 -31.02
N ASN A 85 -4.97 -34.71 -31.29
CA ASN A 85 -3.59 -35.21 -31.34
C ASN A 85 -3.01 -35.25 -32.76
N GLU A 86 -3.80 -34.83 -33.75
CA GLU A 86 -3.41 -34.82 -35.18
C GLU A 86 -3.58 -33.41 -35.73
N ASP A 87 -2.80 -33.08 -36.75
CA ASP A 87 -2.94 -31.83 -37.51
C ASP A 87 -4.25 -31.77 -38.25
N ILE A 88 -4.92 -30.62 -38.28
CA ILE A 88 -6.19 -30.40 -39.01
C ILE A 88 -5.96 -29.41 -40.13
N ASN A 89 -6.23 -29.85 -41.39
CA ASN A 89 -6.25 -28.99 -42.55
C ASN A 89 -7.64 -28.33 -42.66
N LEU A 90 -7.70 -27.00 -42.67
CA LEU A 90 -8.95 -26.21 -42.71
C LEU A 90 -9.40 -25.87 -44.11
N LYS A 91 -8.76 -26.36 -45.15
CA LYS A 91 -9.20 -26.10 -46.53
C LYS A 91 -10.70 -26.36 -46.72
N ASN A 92 -11.44 -25.37 -47.24
CA ASN A 92 -12.89 -25.41 -47.44
C ASN A 92 -13.74 -25.48 -46.14
N TYR A 93 -13.18 -25.36 -44.94
CA TYR A 93 -13.96 -25.02 -43.76
C TYR A 93 -14.50 -23.60 -43.94
N GLY A 94 -15.56 -23.26 -43.22
CA GLY A 94 -16.20 -21.95 -43.30
C GLY A 94 -16.31 -21.23 -41.97
N LEU A 95 -16.35 -19.93 -42.00
CA LEU A 95 -16.64 -19.07 -40.86
C LEU A 95 -17.78 -18.09 -41.22
N SER A 96 -18.62 -17.76 -40.23
CA SER A 96 -19.72 -16.81 -40.36
C SER A 96 -19.95 -16.05 -39.05
N ASP A 97 -20.54 -14.86 -39.13
CA ASP A 97 -21.01 -14.03 -38.01
C ASP A 97 -22.55 -13.99 -37.90
N GLU A 98 -23.25 -14.77 -38.74
CA GLU A 98 -24.72 -14.79 -38.77
C GLU A 98 -25.31 -16.13 -38.27
N GLY A 99 -24.48 -17.07 -37.88
CA GLY A 99 -24.90 -18.39 -37.41
C GLY A 99 -25.43 -19.32 -38.53
N GLU A 100 -25.76 -18.79 -39.68
CA GLU A 100 -26.27 -19.55 -40.83
C GLU A 100 -25.39 -19.37 -42.05
N GLY A 101 -25.03 -20.49 -42.68
CA GLY A 101 -24.26 -20.51 -43.92
C GLY A 101 -22.84 -19.98 -43.78
N VAL A 102 -22.00 -20.27 -44.75
CA VAL A 102 -20.61 -19.88 -44.79
C VAL A 102 -20.46 -18.50 -45.42
N LYS A 103 -19.94 -17.51 -44.71
CA LYS A 103 -19.59 -16.21 -45.27
C LYS A 103 -18.17 -16.13 -45.82
N TRP A 104 -17.24 -16.81 -45.17
CA TRP A 104 -15.84 -16.85 -45.56
C TRP A 104 -15.32 -18.27 -45.50
N THR A 105 -14.50 -18.66 -46.46
CA THR A 105 -13.93 -20.01 -46.56
C THR A 105 -12.43 -19.97 -46.31
N PHE A 106 -11.95 -20.87 -45.46
CA PHE A 106 -10.53 -20.99 -45.16
C PHE A 106 -9.70 -21.37 -46.39
N PRO A 107 -8.58 -20.75 -46.62
CA PRO A 107 -7.59 -21.20 -47.60
C PRO A 107 -6.98 -22.54 -47.19
N ASP A 108 -6.01 -23.03 -47.95
CA ASP A 108 -5.27 -24.24 -47.62
C ASP A 108 -4.30 -23.95 -46.46
N VAL A 109 -4.78 -24.11 -45.21
CA VAL A 109 -4.03 -23.86 -43.97
C VAL A 109 -4.24 -25.02 -43.00
N THR A 110 -3.21 -25.35 -42.22
CA THR A 110 -3.22 -26.45 -41.25
C THR A 110 -2.99 -25.93 -39.85
N ILE A 111 -3.90 -26.25 -38.92
CA ILE A 111 -3.65 -26.04 -37.48
C ILE A 111 -2.98 -27.30 -36.93
N LYS A 112 -1.81 -27.13 -36.39
CA LYS A 112 -1.06 -28.22 -35.74
C LYS A 112 -1.82 -28.79 -34.54
N SER A 113 -1.56 -30.06 -34.22
CA SER A 113 -2.01 -30.64 -32.95
C SER A 113 -1.65 -29.72 -31.78
N LYS A 114 -2.60 -29.40 -30.90
CA LYS A 114 -2.49 -28.45 -29.78
C LYS A 114 -2.10 -27.03 -30.20
N GLY A 115 -2.29 -26.68 -31.47
CA GLY A 115 -1.99 -25.35 -32.00
C GLY A 115 -3.20 -24.43 -32.06
N TYR A 116 -2.91 -23.12 -32.14
CA TYR A 116 -3.90 -22.05 -32.28
C TYR A 116 -3.83 -21.42 -33.68
N LEU A 117 -4.92 -20.82 -34.12
CA LEU A 117 -4.99 -20.03 -35.35
C LEU A 117 -5.88 -18.82 -35.16
N VAL A 118 -5.30 -17.62 -35.26
CA VAL A 118 -6.04 -16.36 -35.24
C VAL A 118 -6.49 -15.98 -36.63
N VAL A 119 -7.80 -15.75 -36.80
CA VAL A 119 -8.43 -15.29 -38.03
C VAL A 119 -8.79 -13.82 -37.89
N LYS A 120 -8.23 -12.96 -38.74
CA LYS A 120 -8.53 -11.53 -38.78
C LYS A 120 -9.93 -11.26 -39.32
N LEU A 121 -10.70 -10.41 -38.70
CA LEU A 121 -12.04 -9.99 -39.12
C LEU A 121 -11.99 -8.52 -39.56
N ASN A 122 -11.37 -8.25 -40.70
CA ASN A 122 -11.15 -6.89 -41.18
C ASN A 122 -12.18 -6.43 -42.25
N GLY A 123 -13.10 -7.32 -42.64
CA GLY A 123 -14.15 -7.01 -43.59
C GLY A 123 -13.71 -7.04 -45.07
N SER A 124 -12.48 -7.45 -45.39
CA SER A 124 -11.97 -7.32 -46.76
C SER A 124 -11.45 -8.60 -47.42
N ALA A 125 -11.35 -9.72 -46.76
CA ALA A 125 -10.78 -10.97 -47.26
C ALA A 125 -9.42 -10.84 -48.01
N LYS A 126 -8.76 -9.73 -47.90
CA LYS A 126 -7.43 -9.48 -48.47
C LYS A 126 -6.34 -9.76 -47.44
N GLY A 127 -5.34 -10.53 -47.83
CA GLY A 127 -4.18 -10.74 -46.97
C GLY A 127 -4.27 -11.97 -46.03
N GLY A 128 -4.18 -13.18 -46.61
CA GLY A 128 -3.96 -14.40 -45.80
C GLY A 128 -5.18 -14.82 -44.98
N MET A 129 -5.04 -14.88 -43.64
CA MET A 129 -6.08 -15.31 -42.71
C MET A 129 -7.01 -14.14 -42.32
N SER A 130 -7.72 -13.59 -43.29
CA SER A 130 -8.64 -12.46 -43.14
C SER A 130 -10.04 -12.78 -43.65
N ALA A 131 -11.05 -12.68 -42.80
CA ALA A 131 -12.44 -12.86 -43.20
C ALA A 131 -13.07 -11.55 -43.74
N ASN A 132 -14.09 -11.70 -44.55
CA ASN A 132 -14.80 -10.59 -45.24
C ASN A 132 -15.89 -9.93 -44.39
N PHE A 133 -15.93 -10.17 -43.10
CA PHE A 133 -16.87 -9.58 -42.15
C PHE A 133 -16.15 -9.00 -40.94
N LYS A 134 -16.85 -8.23 -40.10
CA LYS A 134 -16.43 -7.68 -38.82
C LYS A 134 -17.46 -8.02 -37.78
N LEU A 135 -17.10 -7.96 -36.53
CA LEU A 135 -18.01 -8.15 -35.40
C LEU A 135 -18.47 -6.79 -34.84
N LYS A 136 -19.67 -6.79 -34.26
CA LYS A 136 -20.22 -5.63 -33.56
C LYS A 136 -19.78 -5.67 -32.11
N SER A 137 -19.25 -4.57 -31.62
CA SER A 137 -18.85 -4.41 -30.20
C SER A 137 -20.03 -4.53 -29.22
N THR A 138 -21.28 -4.37 -29.72
CA THR A 138 -22.50 -4.53 -28.92
C THR A 138 -22.94 -5.98 -28.73
N GLY A 139 -22.27 -6.92 -29.38
CA GLY A 139 -22.63 -8.35 -29.37
C GLY A 139 -23.92 -8.68 -30.11
N GLY A 140 -24.43 -9.87 -29.89
CA GLY A 140 -25.66 -10.39 -30.51
C GLY A 140 -25.47 -10.99 -31.92
N GLU A 141 -24.22 -11.30 -32.30
CA GLU A 141 -23.86 -12.01 -33.52
C GLU A 141 -23.42 -13.44 -33.17
N ILE A 142 -23.70 -14.39 -34.05
CA ILE A 142 -23.33 -15.77 -33.85
C ILE A 142 -22.11 -16.10 -34.71
N VAL A 143 -20.94 -16.20 -34.06
CA VAL A 143 -19.73 -16.67 -34.73
C VAL A 143 -19.78 -18.19 -34.81
N ALA A 144 -19.84 -18.74 -36.03
CA ALA A 144 -19.95 -20.17 -36.30
C ALA A 144 -18.87 -20.70 -37.25
N LEU A 145 -18.29 -21.85 -36.87
CA LEU A 145 -17.29 -22.58 -37.62
C LEU A 145 -17.96 -23.78 -38.30
N PHE A 146 -17.78 -23.96 -39.61
CA PHE A 146 -18.42 -24.97 -40.44
C PHE A 146 -17.39 -25.94 -41.05
N LYS A 147 -17.76 -27.21 -41.13
CA LYS A 147 -17.07 -28.20 -41.98
C LYS A 147 -17.31 -27.94 -43.47
N PRO A 148 -16.48 -28.53 -44.38
CA PRO A 148 -16.69 -28.40 -45.82
C PRO A 148 -18.06 -28.91 -46.33
N ASN A 149 -18.75 -29.72 -45.56
CA ASN A 149 -20.09 -30.23 -45.87
C ASN A 149 -21.22 -29.37 -45.27
N GLY A 150 -20.92 -28.18 -44.73
CA GLY A 150 -21.89 -27.26 -44.19
C GLY A 150 -22.35 -27.55 -42.76
N LYS A 151 -21.84 -28.63 -42.11
CA LYS A 151 -22.17 -28.90 -40.70
C LYS A 151 -21.41 -27.99 -39.79
N VAL A 152 -22.05 -27.48 -38.74
CA VAL A 152 -21.43 -26.68 -37.70
C VAL A 152 -20.43 -27.53 -36.90
N VAL A 153 -19.27 -26.99 -36.67
CA VAL A 153 -18.21 -27.55 -35.81
C VAL A 153 -18.35 -27.02 -34.39
N ASP A 154 -18.48 -25.69 -34.29
CA ASP A 154 -18.60 -24.95 -33.03
C ASP A 154 -19.21 -23.56 -33.30
N ALA A 155 -19.92 -22.99 -32.34
CA ALA A 155 -20.51 -21.66 -32.47
C ALA A 155 -20.58 -20.96 -31.13
N VAL A 156 -20.58 -19.60 -31.15
CA VAL A 156 -20.73 -18.77 -29.98
C VAL A 156 -21.53 -17.52 -30.33
N GLU A 157 -22.48 -17.14 -29.50
CA GLU A 157 -23.15 -15.86 -29.56
C GLU A 157 -22.28 -14.81 -28.83
N THR A 158 -21.95 -13.72 -29.51
CA THR A 158 -21.14 -12.63 -28.94
C THR A 158 -21.98 -11.80 -27.99
N VAL A 159 -21.38 -11.33 -26.90
CA VAL A 159 -22.00 -10.41 -25.97
C VAL A 159 -21.32 -9.03 -26.04
N SER A 160 -22.00 -8.00 -25.53
CA SER A 160 -21.36 -6.67 -25.40
C SER A 160 -20.23 -6.73 -24.38
N ILE A 161 -19.04 -6.38 -24.81
CA ILE A 161 -17.82 -6.34 -23.98
C ILE A 161 -17.12 -4.99 -24.10
N ASP A 162 -16.35 -4.63 -23.07
CA ASP A 162 -15.50 -3.44 -23.14
C ASP A 162 -14.39 -3.62 -24.17
N SER A 163 -13.90 -2.51 -24.74
CA SER A 163 -12.79 -2.54 -25.70
C SER A 163 -11.57 -3.27 -25.14
N ASN A 164 -10.94 -4.09 -25.95
CA ASN A 164 -9.80 -4.95 -25.65
C ASN A 164 -10.09 -6.13 -24.71
N ASN A 165 -11.32 -6.29 -24.22
CA ASN A 165 -11.71 -7.52 -23.56
C ASN A 165 -12.04 -8.60 -24.63
N VAL A 166 -12.00 -9.85 -24.22
CA VAL A 166 -12.28 -11.01 -25.06
C VAL A 166 -13.31 -11.90 -24.41
N MET A 167 -14.13 -12.54 -25.24
CA MET A 167 -14.83 -13.75 -24.85
C MET A 167 -13.90 -14.92 -25.08
N ALA A 168 -13.56 -15.68 -24.06
CA ALA A 168 -12.68 -16.82 -24.20
C ALA A 168 -13.16 -18.04 -23.41
N ARG A 169 -12.84 -19.25 -23.87
CA ARG A 169 -13.15 -20.48 -23.15
C ARG A 169 -12.15 -20.69 -22.01
N ASN A 170 -12.65 -20.94 -20.81
CA ASN A 170 -11.83 -21.36 -19.66
C ASN A 170 -11.43 -22.86 -19.78
N ALA A 171 -10.71 -23.36 -18.80
CA ALA A 171 -10.25 -24.77 -18.73
C ALA A 171 -11.40 -25.80 -18.75
N ASP A 172 -12.61 -25.41 -18.31
CA ASP A 172 -13.81 -26.25 -18.34
C ASP A 172 -14.56 -26.16 -19.67
N GLY A 173 -14.07 -25.39 -20.64
CA GLY A 173 -14.70 -25.15 -21.95
C GLY A 173 -15.84 -24.12 -21.93
N LYS A 174 -16.06 -23.44 -20.80
CA LYS A 174 -17.12 -22.42 -20.67
C LYS A 174 -16.65 -21.06 -21.12
N TRP A 175 -17.54 -20.31 -21.79
CA TRP A 175 -17.29 -18.94 -22.17
C TRP A 175 -17.28 -17.99 -20.99
N VAL A 176 -16.22 -17.17 -20.89
CA VAL A 176 -16.02 -16.14 -19.87
C VAL A 176 -15.47 -14.89 -20.55
N VAL A 177 -15.80 -13.71 -20.02
CA VAL A 177 -15.20 -12.46 -20.48
C VAL A 177 -13.93 -12.21 -19.66
N TYR A 178 -12.81 -12.05 -20.36
CA TYR A 178 -11.51 -11.73 -19.78
C TYR A 178 -11.01 -10.35 -20.24
N ALA A 179 -10.29 -9.66 -19.37
CA ALA A 179 -9.56 -8.44 -19.69
C ALA A 179 -8.16 -8.72 -20.29
N ASP A 180 -7.72 -9.97 -20.22
CA ASP A 180 -6.38 -10.42 -20.60
C ASP A 180 -6.44 -11.29 -21.86
N PRO A 181 -6.36 -10.68 -23.08
CA PRO A 181 -6.42 -11.41 -24.34
C PRO A 181 -5.20 -12.32 -24.53
N THR A 182 -5.39 -13.45 -25.21
CA THR A 182 -4.36 -14.48 -25.40
C THR A 182 -4.18 -14.91 -26.86
N PRO A 183 -4.25 -14.02 -27.87
CA PRO A 183 -4.29 -14.43 -29.26
C PRO A 183 -3.04 -15.24 -29.68
N GLY A 184 -3.25 -16.49 -30.08
CA GLY A 184 -2.21 -17.47 -30.43
C GLY A 184 -1.73 -18.33 -29.29
N PHE A 185 -2.29 -18.18 -28.08
CA PHE A 185 -1.85 -18.87 -26.86
C PHE A 185 -3.04 -19.41 -26.05
N ALA A 186 -2.76 -20.18 -25.00
CA ALA A 186 -3.79 -20.72 -24.12
C ALA A 186 -4.51 -19.62 -23.31
N ASN A 187 -5.81 -19.75 -23.08
CA ASN A 187 -6.62 -18.82 -22.27
C ASN A 187 -6.32 -18.98 -20.77
N THR A 188 -5.09 -18.69 -20.38
CA THR A 188 -4.54 -18.78 -19.02
C THR A 188 -3.62 -17.60 -18.75
N LEU A 189 -3.28 -17.37 -17.47
CA LEU A 189 -2.30 -16.34 -17.12
C LEU A 189 -0.93 -16.57 -17.78
N ASP A 190 -0.49 -17.82 -17.87
CA ASP A 190 0.76 -18.17 -18.57
C ASP A 190 0.65 -17.88 -20.08
N GLY A 191 -0.47 -18.24 -20.71
CA GLY A 191 -0.70 -17.94 -22.13
C GLY A 191 -0.77 -16.44 -22.41
N HIS A 192 -1.38 -15.65 -21.52
CA HIS A 192 -1.35 -14.18 -21.61
C HIS A 192 0.08 -13.63 -21.53
N LYS A 193 0.90 -14.16 -20.63
CA LYS A 193 2.31 -13.80 -20.52
C LYS A 193 3.09 -14.17 -21.79
N GLU A 194 2.87 -15.37 -22.33
CA GLU A 194 3.48 -15.80 -23.61
C GLU A 194 3.07 -14.88 -24.76
N PHE A 195 1.82 -14.43 -24.80
CA PHE A 195 1.35 -13.46 -25.78
C PHE A 195 2.12 -12.13 -25.64
N ILE A 196 2.20 -11.55 -24.43
CA ILE A 196 2.96 -10.32 -24.17
C ILE A 196 4.42 -10.48 -24.59
N ASP A 197 5.06 -11.60 -24.22
CA ASP A 197 6.45 -11.87 -24.58
C ASP A 197 6.63 -12.01 -26.11
N SER A 198 5.61 -12.48 -26.83
CA SER A 198 5.60 -12.57 -28.28
C SER A 198 5.58 -11.20 -28.98
N LEU A 199 5.04 -10.18 -28.32
CA LEU A 199 5.00 -8.81 -28.84
C LEU A 199 6.36 -8.13 -28.81
N VAL A 200 7.29 -8.57 -27.94
CA VAL A 200 8.59 -7.92 -27.78
C VAL A 200 9.48 -8.16 -28.99
N SER A 201 10.01 -7.06 -29.55
CA SER A 201 11.00 -7.12 -30.65
C SER A 201 12.26 -7.84 -30.22
N LYS A 202 12.81 -8.66 -31.09
CA LYS A 202 14.11 -9.31 -30.88
C LYS A 202 15.27 -8.46 -31.39
N GLU A 203 14.98 -7.38 -32.09
CA GLU A 203 15.97 -6.47 -32.64
C GLU A 203 16.12 -5.25 -31.74
N GLU A 204 17.37 -4.79 -31.50
CA GLU A 204 17.62 -3.54 -30.78
C GLU A 204 17.11 -2.35 -31.62
N SER A 205 16.39 -1.43 -30.97
CA SER A 205 15.91 -0.21 -31.61
C SER A 205 16.78 0.99 -31.29
N ASN A 206 16.94 1.88 -32.27
CA ASN A 206 17.55 3.21 -32.05
C ASN A 206 16.53 4.24 -31.51
N ILE A 207 15.24 3.93 -31.54
CA ILE A 207 14.18 4.75 -30.95
C ILE A 207 13.86 4.16 -29.58
N VAL A 208 14.04 4.96 -28.55
CA VAL A 208 13.88 4.51 -27.15
C VAL A 208 13.04 5.48 -26.34
N ILE A 209 12.46 4.99 -25.27
CA ILE A 209 11.88 5.82 -24.21
C ILE A 209 13.04 6.48 -23.46
N ASN A 210 13.10 7.81 -23.46
CA ASN A 210 14.17 8.58 -22.83
C ASN A 210 13.82 9.02 -21.41
N GLU A 211 12.55 9.41 -21.20
CA GLU A 211 12.07 9.85 -19.89
C GLU A 211 10.57 9.53 -19.73
N VAL A 212 10.15 9.12 -18.55
CA VAL A 212 8.75 8.86 -18.20
C VAL A 212 8.42 9.55 -16.88
N LEU A 213 7.55 10.55 -16.92
CA LEU A 213 7.01 11.24 -15.75
C LEU A 213 5.51 10.93 -15.65
N PRO A 214 5.08 10.00 -14.79
CA PRO A 214 3.66 9.66 -14.66
C PRO A 214 2.82 10.80 -14.06
N THR A 215 3.38 11.55 -13.12
CA THR A 215 2.67 12.63 -12.43
C THR A 215 3.53 13.88 -12.33
N ASN A 216 3.08 14.94 -12.99
CA ASN A 216 3.70 16.27 -12.89
C ASN A 216 3.09 17.02 -11.68
N LYS A 217 3.91 17.40 -10.72
CA LYS A 217 3.52 18.10 -9.47
C LYS A 217 3.73 19.61 -9.53
N GLY A 218 3.54 20.22 -10.69
CA GLY A 218 3.62 21.66 -10.84
C GLY A 218 5.00 22.16 -11.27
N ASN A 219 5.85 21.27 -11.82
CA ASN A 219 7.19 21.65 -12.26
C ASN A 219 7.14 22.54 -13.52
N PHE A 220 6.24 22.24 -14.44
CA PHE A 220 6.00 23.03 -15.64
C PHE A 220 4.64 22.71 -16.24
N LYS A 221 4.09 23.65 -16.99
CA LYS A 221 2.83 23.47 -17.72
C LYS A 221 3.10 23.23 -19.20
N ASN A 222 2.25 22.42 -19.83
CA ASN A 222 2.20 22.29 -21.27
C ASN A 222 1.59 23.57 -21.91
N LYS A 223 1.54 23.66 -23.23
CA LYS A 223 0.94 24.83 -23.95
C LYS A 223 -0.55 25.03 -23.65
N ASN A 224 -1.22 24.01 -23.12
CA ASN A 224 -2.62 24.07 -22.72
C ASN A 224 -2.82 24.49 -21.26
N ASP A 225 -1.74 24.96 -20.62
CA ASP A 225 -1.74 25.43 -19.23
C ASP A 225 -2.06 24.31 -18.20
N GLU A 226 -1.69 23.04 -18.53
CA GLU A 226 -1.96 21.88 -17.68
C GLU A 226 -0.65 21.26 -17.15
N TYR A 227 -0.69 20.78 -15.91
CA TYR A 227 0.33 19.91 -15.34
C TYR A 227 0.05 18.47 -15.78
N SER A 228 0.63 18.03 -16.89
CA SER A 228 0.45 16.68 -17.42
C SER A 228 1.70 15.84 -17.25
N GLY A 229 1.54 14.54 -16.93
CA GLY A 229 2.60 13.55 -17.10
C GLY A 229 3.00 13.44 -18.58
N TYR A 230 4.14 12.80 -18.86
CA TYR A 230 4.63 12.63 -20.24
C TYR A 230 5.48 11.37 -20.40
N ILE A 231 5.63 10.97 -21.65
CA ILE A 231 6.62 10.01 -22.14
C ILE A 231 7.50 10.78 -23.15
N GLU A 232 8.80 10.74 -22.96
CA GLU A 232 9.75 11.30 -23.93
C GLU A 232 10.42 10.19 -24.71
N ILE A 233 10.51 10.35 -26.01
CA ILE A 233 11.14 9.43 -26.95
C ILE A 233 12.38 10.07 -27.51
N LYS A 234 13.47 9.31 -27.68
CA LYS A 234 14.73 9.78 -28.25
C LYS A 234 15.20 8.86 -29.36
N ASN A 235 15.77 9.45 -30.40
CA ASN A 235 16.55 8.74 -31.39
C ASN A 235 18.04 8.72 -30.93
N ILE A 236 18.50 7.55 -30.45
CA ILE A 236 19.90 7.33 -30.00
C ILE A 236 20.82 6.87 -31.15
N GLY A 237 20.27 6.68 -32.35
CA GLY A 237 21.01 6.28 -33.55
C GLY A 237 21.67 7.46 -34.24
N ASP A 238 22.42 7.17 -35.29
CA ASP A 238 23.16 8.14 -36.11
C ASP A 238 22.37 8.64 -37.34
N LYS A 239 21.18 8.10 -37.59
CA LYS A 239 20.34 8.45 -38.76
C LYS A 239 18.96 8.91 -38.32
N THR A 240 18.35 9.76 -39.18
CA THR A 240 16.93 10.09 -39.03
C THR A 240 16.08 8.87 -39.23
N VAL A 241 15.08 8.67 -38.34
CA VAL A 241 14.11 7.57 -38.36
C VAL A 241 12.72 8.14 -38.55
N ASP A 242 11.95 7.55 -39.49
CA ASP A 242 10.52 7.82 -39.62
C ASP A 242 9.77 7.03 -38.54
N ILE A 243 9.21 7.76 -37.57
CA ILE A 243 8.42 7.20 -36.45
C ILE A 243 6.91 7.30 -36.68
N SER A 244 6.51 7.61 -37.89
CA SER A 244 5.09 7.63 -38.28
C SER A 244 4.43 6.28 -37.97
N ASN A 245 3.26 6.33 -37.32
CA ASN A 245 2.52 5.14 -36.87
C ASN A 245 3.23 4.26 -35.80
N TYR A 246 4.38 4.65 -35.25
CA TYR A 246 4.84 4.08 -34.01
C TYR A 246 3.80 4.36 -32.92
N SER A 247 3.75 3.58 -31.86
CA SER A 247 2.70 3.71 -30.86
C SER A 247 3.23 3.79 -29.42
N LEU A 248 2.46 4.48 -28.59
CA LEU A 248 2.65 4.50 -27.14
C LEU A 248 1.45 3.85 -26.45
N SER A 249 1.70 3.16 -25.35
CA SER A 249 0.68 2.56 -24.50
C SER A 249 1.04 2.59 -23.02
N ASP A 250 0.03 2.48 -22.16
CA ASP A 250 0.11 2.25 -20.72
C ASP A 250 -0.22 0.78 -20.37
N SER A 251 -0.19 -0.13 -21.34
CA SER A 251 -0.49 -1.56 -21.20
C SER A 251 0.44 -2.38 -22.07
N GLU A 252 0.95 -3.49 -21.53
CA GLU A 252 1.81 -4.42 -22.29
C GLU A 252 1.04 -5.26 -23.31
N SER A 253 -0.23 -5.59 -23.03
CA SER A 253 -1.09 -6.38 -23.93
C SER A 253 -1.81 -5.53 -24.98
N VAL A 254 -1.82 -4.21 -24.84
CA VAL A 254 -2.44 -3.25 -25.77
C VAL A 254 -1.36 -2.32 -26.29
N SER A 255 -0.39 -2.85 -27.01
CA SER A 255 0.83 -2.12 -27.43
C SER A 255 0.56 -0.98 -28.42
N PHE A 256 -0.59 -0.96 -29.08
CA PHE A 256 -0.90 -0.02 -30.17
C PHE A 256 -2.02 0.97 -29.81
N LYS A 257 -1.98 1.57 -28.62
CA LYS A 257 -3.10 2.35 -28.05
C LYS A 257 -3.18 3.79 -28.57
N TRP A 258 -2.04 4.44 -28.80
CA TRP A 258 -1.93 5.78 -29.36
C TRP A 258 -0.80 5.84 -30.37
N GLN A 259 -1.03 6.42 -31.55
CA GLN A 259 -0.08 6.43 -32.66
C GLN A 259 0.51 7.81 -32.91
N PHE A 260 1.83 7.84 -33.21
CA PHE A 260 2.49 9.04 -33.66
C PHE A 260 1.91 9.51 -35.02
N PRO A 261 1.69 10.82 -35.20
CA PRO A 261 1.39 11.37 -36.51
C PRO A 261 2.60 11.19 -37.45
N GLN A 262 2.42 11.54 -38.73
CA GLN A 262 3.55 11.52 -39.67
C GLN A 262 4.67 12.45 -39.18
N MET A 263 5.81 11.86 -38.78
CA MET A 263 6.98 12.62 -38.34
C MET A 263 8.28 11.80 -38.42
N ASN A 264 9.36 12.54 -38.61
CA ASN A 264 10.72 12.01 -38.58
C ASN A 264 11.42 12.49 -37.30
N LEU A 265 12.25 11.65 -36.71
CA LEU A 265 13.08 11.99 -35.55
C LEU A 265 14.58 11.93 -35.95
N SER A 266 15.26 13.07 -35.94
CA SER A 266 16.68 13.15 -36.30
C SER A 266 17.57 12.49 -35.27
N SER A 267 18.84 12.20 -35.64
CA SER A 267 19.83 11.68 -34.68
C SER A 267 19.95 12.63 -33.46
N GLY A 268 19.86 12.06 -32.25
CA GLY A 268 19.92 12.78 -30.98
C GLY A 268 18.66 13.57 -30.62
N GLU A 269 17.69 13.69 -31.54
CA GLU A 269 16.47 14.45 -31.29
C GLU A 269 15.54 13.72 -30.26
N VAL A 270 14.86 14.52 -29.44
CA VAL A 270 13.88 14.08 -28.45
C VAL A 270 12.49 14.62 -28.79
N VAL A 271 11.45 13.88 -28.48
CA VAL A 271 10.07 14.31 -28.62
C VAL A 271 9.29 13.99 -27.35
N VAL A 272 8.59 14.98 -26.81
CA VAL A 272 7.76 14.87 -25.61
C VAL A 272 6.30 14.61 -26.02
N VAL A 273 5.69 13.57 -25.44
CA VAL A 273 4.30 13.24 -25.62
C VAL A 273 3.60 13.29 -24.26
N TYR A 274 2.66 14.22 -24.10
CA TYR A 274 1.93 14.37 -22.84
C TYR A 274 0.88 13.29 -22.66
N THR A 275 0.81 12.71 -21.47
CA THR A 275 -0.17 11.66 -21.14
C THR A 275 -1.42 12.26 -20.49
N SER A 276 -2.08 13.17 -21.23
CA SER A 276 -3.22 13.95 -20.72
C SER A 276 -4.56 13.21 -20.75
N GLY A 277 -4.68 12.10 -21.47
CA GLY A 277 -5.94 11.40 -21.71
C GLY A 277 -6.84 12.09 -22.76
N LEU A 278 -6.33 13.06 -23.50
CA LEU A 278 -7.06 13.89 -24.46
C LEU A 278 -6.38 13.83 -25.83
N SER A 279 -6.91 13.05 -26.72
CA SER A 279 -6.28 12.67 -27.99
C SER A 279 -6.00 13.81 -28.99
N LYS A 280 -6.37 15.06 -28.76
CA LYS A 280 -6.02 16.22 -29.61
C LYS A 280 -6.07 17.52 -28.81
N LYS A 281 -4.92 18.22 -28.75
CA LYS A 281 -4.84 19.64 -28.38
C LYS A 281 -3.82 20.35 -29.29
N ASP A 282 -4.12 21.58 -29.69
CA ASP A 282 -3.37 22.32 -30.69
C ASP A 282 -1.87 22.44 -30.37
N GLY A 283 -1.05 21.84 -31.22
CA GLY A 283 0.38 22.04 -31.32
C GLY A 283 1.26 21.22 -30.37
N GLU A 284 0.73 20.28 -29.58
CA GLU A 284 1.50 19.34 -28.77
C GLU A 284 0.96 17.92 -28.95
N LEU A 285 1.85 16.93 -28.81
CA LEU A 285 1.44 15.51 -28.83
C LEU A 285 0.84 15.13 -27.49
N ASN A 286 -0.34 14.54 -27.54
CA ASN A 286 -1.09 14.10 -26.36
C ASN A 286 -1.65 12.69 -26.58
N THR A 287 -1.46 11.80 -25.63
CA THR A 287 -2.04 10.46 -25.67
C THR A 287 -3.51 10.45 -25.29
N SER A 288 -4.23 9.44 -25.74
CA SER A 288 -5.63 9.15 -25.34
C SER A 288 -5.75 8.53 -23.93
N PHE A 289 -4.62 8.24 -23.27
CA PHE A 289 -4.55 7.64 -21.94
C PHE A 289 -3.74 8.52 -20.98
N LYS A 290 -3.87 8.22 -19.69
CA LYS A 290 -3.03 8.75 -18.61
C LYS A 290 -2.23 7.61 -18.00
N LEU A 291 -0.98 7.87 -17.69
CA LEU A 291 -0.17 6.95 -16.90
C LEU A 291 -0.71 6.84 -15.46
N ASN A 292 -0.64 5.65 -14.88
CA ASN A 292 -0.94 5.49 -13.45
C ASN A 292 0.12 6.22 -12.61
N SER A 293 -0.29 6.87 -11.53
CA SER A 293 0.60 7.73 -10.74
C SER A 293 1.68 6.99 -9.95
N LYS A 294 1.46 5.73 -9.59
CA LYS A 294 2.36 4.95 -8.71
C LYS A 294 2.93 3.71 -9.38
N ASN A 295 2.06 2.93 -10.01
CA ASN A 295 2.42 1.65 -10.62
C ASN A 295 1.92 1.65 -12.06
N GLY A 296 2.75 1.28 -13.00
CA GLY A 296 2.35 1.26 -14.39
C GLY A 296 3.47 0.85 -15.33
N VAL A 297 3.17 0.99 -16.60
CA VAL A 297 4.12 0.75 -17.67
C VAL A 297 3.97 1.81 -18.75
N ALA A 298 5.06 2.23 -19.34
CA ALA A 298 5.11 2.96 -20.60
C ALA A 298 5.68 2.02 -21.66
N VAL A 299 4.94 1.80 -22.73
CA VAL A 299 5.30 0.90 -23.84
C VAL A 299 5.47 1.72 -25.10
N LEU A 300 6.57 1.49 -25.81
CA LEU A 300 6.83 2.00 -27.15
C LEU A 300 6.85 0.83 -28.13
N ALA A 301 6.01 0.86 -29.14
CA ALA A 301 5.98 -0.14 -30.19
C ALA A 301 6.22 0.50 -31.57
N ASP A 302 6.76 -0.29 -32.49
CA ASP A 302 6.95 0.09 -33.89
C ASP A 302 5.61 0.15 -34.66
N ASN A 303 5.64 0.52 -35.92
CA ASN A 303 4.45 0.62 -36.78
C ASN A 303 3.79 -0.76 -37.11
N LYS A 304 4.34 -1.86 -36.61
CA LYS A 304 3.78 -3.22 -36.71
C LYS A 304 3.30 -3.76 -35.36
N GLY A 305 3.26 -2.92 -34.33
CA GLY A 305 2.82 -3.29 -32.98
C GLY A 305 3.86 -4.09 -32.17
N LYS A 306 5.12 -4.24 -32.67
CA LYS A 306 6.18 -4.90 -31.89
C LYS A 306 6.75 -3.92 -30.87
N VAL A 307 6.75 -4.33 -29.62
CA VAL A 307 7.30 -3.56 -28.50
C VAL A 307 8.83 -3.49 -28.66
N ILE A 308 9.33 -2.28 -28.89
CA ILE A 308 10.77 -1.98 -29.09
C ILE A 308 11.43 -1.43 -27.85
N ASP A 309 10.65 -0.85 -26.92
CA ASP A 309 11.11 -0.43 -25.61
C ASP A 309 9.96 -0.34 -24.61
N LYS A 310 10.24 -0.57 -23.33
CA LYS A 310 9.24 -0.43 -22.27
C LYS A 310 9.87 -0.06 -20.93
N VAL A 311 9.14 0.70 -20.13
CA VAL A 311 9.52 1.11 -18.77
C VAL A 311 8.41 0.76 -17.81
N LYS A 312 8.66 -0.23 -16.95
CA LYS A 312 7.79 -0.53 -15.80
C LYS A 312 8.22 0.27 -14.59
N TYR A 313 7.26 0.70 -13.80
CA TYR A 313 7.52 1.38 -12.54
C TYR A 313 6.51 0.93 -11.47
N GLU A 314 7.03 0.76 -10.25
CA GLU A 314 6.27 0.35 -9.08
C GLU A 314 6.61 1.24 -7.89
N ASN A 315 5.60 1.61 -7.10
CA ASN A 315 5.74 2.46 -5.92
C ASN A 315 6.50 3.78 -6.18
N LEU A 316 6.38 4.32 -7.40
CA LEU A 316 7.04 5.56 -7.76
C LEU A 316 6.44 6.72 -6.96
N ALA A 317 7.29 7.48 -6.28
CA ALA A 317 6.85 8.68 -5.59
C ALA A 317 6.35 9.74 -6.58
N ASN A 318 5.33 10.49 -6.21
CA ASN A 318 4.75 11.51 -7.06
C ASN A 318 5.79 12.58 -7.45
N GLY A 319 5.88 12.89 -8.73
CA GLY A 319 6.81 13.88 -9.27
C GLY A 319 8.20 13.32 -9.62
N LEU A 320 8.50 12.05 -9.32
CA LEU A 320 9.67 11.37 -9.84
C LEU A 320 9.42 10.86 -11.26
N ALA A 321 10.47 10.83 -12.05
CA ALA A 321 10.52 10.27 -13.39
C ALA A 321 11.46 9.08 -13.46
N TYR A 322 11.24 8.17 -14.40
CA TYR A 322 12.27 7.26 -14.87
C TYR A 322 13.03 7.93 -16.00
N ILE A 323 14.35 8.05 -15.86
CA ILE A 323 15.25 8.81 -16.71
C ILE A 323 16.31 7.88 -17.27
N ARG A 324 16.48 7.87 -18.60
CA ARG A 324 17.48 7.03 -19.26
C ARG A 324 18.90 7.54 -19.00
N GLN A 325 19.73 6.65 -18.50
CA GLN A 325 21.17 6.82 -18.36
C GLN A 325 21.82 5.66 -19.08
N ASP A 326 22.40 5.93 -20.27
CA ASP A 326 22.86 4.89 -21.19
C ASP A 326 21.75 3.86 -21.52
N LYS A 327 21.96 2.60 -21.15
CA LYS A 327 20.96 1.52 -21.34
C LYS A 327 19.99 1.35 -20.17
N LEU A 328 20.12 2.09 -19.06
CA LEU A 328 19.32 1.93 -17.85
C LEU A 328 18.26 3.04 -17.72
N MET A 329 17.09 2.67 -17.25
CA MET A 329 16.06 3.60 -16.79
C MET A 329 16.14 3.68 -15.27
N LEU A 330 16.47 4.86 -14.73
CA LEU A 330 16.71 5.09 -13.31
C LEU A 330 15.73 6.12 -12.76
N PRO A 331 15.17 5.92 -11.56
CA PRO A 331 14.29 6.90 -10.93
C PRO A 331 15.09 8.15 -10.52
N GLY A 332 14.50 9.33 -10.73
CA GLY A 332 15.08 10.61 -10.35
C GLY A 332 14.12 11.77 -10.50
N SER A 333 14.45 12.89 -9.86
CA SER A 333 13.66 14.12 -9.87
C SER A 333 14.22 15.18 -10.84
N SER A 334 15.43 15.00 -11.33
CA SER A 334 16.11 15.96 -12.22
C SER A 334 15.67 15.77 -13.67
N ILE A 335 14.43 16.12 -13.96
CA ILE A 335 13.82 16.01 -15.29
C ILE A 335 14.37 17.02 -16.27
N SER A 336 14.36 16.66 -17.57
CA SER A 336 14.82 17.53 -18.67
C SER A 336 13.96 17.44 -19.95
N PRO A 337 12.61 17.47 -19.89
CA PRO A 337 11.77 17.21 -21.04
C PRO A 337 12.06 18.16 -22.22
N GLY A 338 12.34 17.58 -23.38
CA GLY A 338 12.74 18.26 -24.60
C GLY A 338 14.24 18.59 -24.70
N TYR A 339 15.04 18.08 -23.76
CA TYR A 339 16.49 18.21 -23.71
C TYR A 339 17.16 16.89 -23.35
N ASP A 340 18.49 16.82 -23.48
CA ASP A 340 19.26 15.66 -23.06
C ASP A 340 19.21 15.43 -21.53
N ASN A 341 19.22 14.19 -21.09
CA ASN A 341 19.28 13.79 -19.68
C ASN A 341 20.68 14.03 -19.07
N THR A 342 21.18 15.25 -19.20
CA THR A 342 22.48 15.71 -18.72
C THR A 342 22.32 16.92 -17.81
N VAL A 343 23.35 17.24 -17.04
CA VAL A 343 23.37 18.45 -16.21
C VAL A 343 23.07 19.71 -17.03
N ASP A 344 23.61 19.80 -18.26
CA ASP A 344 23.38 20.96 -19.13
C ASP A 344 21.95 20.96 -19.70
N GLY A 345 21.41 19.81 -20.10
CA GLY A 345 20.01 19.69 -20.54
C GLY A 345 19.02 20.05 -19.43
N ILE A 346 19.27 19.64 -18.19
CA ILE A 346 18.49 20.05 -17.02
C ILE A 346 18.51 21.57 -16.84
N LYS A 347 19.70 22.21 -16.96
CA LYS A 347 19.84 23.68 -16.88
C LYS A 347 19.08 24.39 -18.00
N ASP A 348 19.17 23.90 -19.24
CA ASP A 348 18.47 24.49 -20.37
C ASP A 348 16.96 24.37 -20.25
N PHE A 349 16.45 23.22 -19.76
CA PHE A 349 15.06 23.05 -19.40
C PHE A 349 14.61 24.05 -18.33
N GLN A 350 15.34 24.13 -17.21
CA GLN A 350 15.03 25.07 -16.13
C GLN A 350 15.04 26.50 -16.61
N LYS A 351 16.04 26.93 -17.40
CA LYS A 351 16.15 28.28 -18.00
C LYS A 351 14.93 28.64 -18.86
N LYS A 352 14.33 27.66 -19.53
CA LYS A 352 13.14 27.87 -20.37
C LYS A 352 11.88 28.07 -19.57
N TYR A 353 11.69 27.31 -18.47
CA TYR A 353 10.42 27.22 -17.74
C TYR A 353 10.44 27.98 -16.40
N LEU A 354 11.61 28.33 -15.85
CA LEU A 354 11.71 29.11 -14.61
C LEU A 354 11.62 30.60 -14.90
N SER A 355 10.77 31.30 -14.13
CA SER A 355 10.82 32.74 -14.00
C SER A 355 11.85 33.12 -12.93
N VAL A 356 12.77 34.01 -13.25
CA VAL A 356 13.87 34.44 -12.35
C VAL A 356 13.79 35.93 -12.13
N SER A 357 13.47 36.35 -10.91
CA SER A 357 13.58 37.75 -10.48
C SER A 357 15.02 38.11 -10.17
N LYS A 358 15.43 39.35 -10.56
CA LYS A 358 16.76 39.90 -10.20
C LYS A 358 16.71 40.70 -8.91
N ASP A 359 15.53 41.06 -8.42
CA ASP A 359 15.33 41.88 -7.22
C ASP A 359 15.02 41.05 -5.99
N LEU A 360 13.80 40.57 -5.83
CA LEU A 360 13.40 39.67 -4.79
C LEU A 360 13.18 38.26 -5.36
N TYR A 361 13.85 37.28 -4.85
CA TYR A 361 13.74 35.91 -5.34
C TYR A 361 13.77 34.86 -4.21
N ILE A 362 13.32 33.67 -4.53
CA ILE A 362 13.39 32.48 -3.67
C ILE A 362 14.85 32.03 -3.67
N ASN A 363 15.53 32.20 -2.54
CA ASN A 363 16.95 31.96 -2.39
C ASN A 363 17.27 30.50 -2.06
N GLU A 364 16.57 29.97 -1.05
CA GLU A 364 16.83 28.63 -0.55
C GLU A 364 15.54 28.01 0.02
N VAL A 365 15.34 26.72 -0.17
CA VAL A 365 14.25 25.95 0.43
C VAL A 365 14.78 24.68 1.07
N MET A 366 14.12 24.25 2.11
CA MET A 366 14.36 22.97 2.75
C MET A 366 13.01 22.28 2.98
N ASN A 367 12.67 21.37 2.09
CA ASN A 367 11.36 20.69 2.07
C ASN A 367 11.35 19.37 2.86
N ASN A 368 12.47 19.03 3.49
CA ASN A 368 12.60 17.85 4.35
C ASN A 368 13.50 18.19 5.55
N ASN A 369 13.02 19.13 6.36
CA ASN A 369 13.79 19.70 7.47
C ASN A 369 13.57 18.92 8.77
N TYR A 370 14.63 18.34 9.32
CA TYR A 370 14.65 17.70 10.63
C TYR A 370 15.84 18.13 11.51
N SER A 371 16.64 19.09 11.04
CA SER A 371 17.92 19.43 11.66
C SER A 371 18.19 20.92 11.81
N HIS A 372 17.50 21.79 11.05
CA HIS A 372 17.80 23.22 10.99
C HIS A 372 16.61 24.06 11.51
N LEU A 373 16.93 25.20 12.13
CA LEU A 373 15.94 26.19 12.60
C LEU A 373 14.89 25.59 13.56
N ALA A 374 15.34 24.79 14.55
CA ALA A 374 14.46 24.21 15.56
C ALA A 374 13.54 25.25 16.21
N GLN A 375 12.27 24.94 16.35
CA GLN A 375 11.25 25.73 17.03
C GLN A 375 11.06 25.27 18.48
N ASN A 376 10.21 25.96 19.22
CA ASN A 376 9.85 25.59 20.59
C ASN A 376 9.36 24.14 20.64
N GLY A 377 9.86 23.39 21.63
CA GLY A 377 9.57 21.96 21.77
C GLY A 377 10.43 21.04 20.90
N GLY A 378 11.44 21.57 20.18
CA GLY A 378 12.34 20.78 19.33
C GLY A 378 11.72 20.36 18.00
N ASN A 379 10.65 21.03 17.58
CA ASN A 379 10.00 20.79 16.29
C ASN A 379 10.79 21.45 15.15
N TYR A 380 10.83 20.76 14.01
CA TYR A 380 11.40 21.26 12.77
C TYR A 380 10.30 21.36 11.73
N TYR A 381 10.32 22.44 10.93
CA TYR A 381 9.37 22.67 9.84
C TYR A 381 10.14 22.99 8.57
N ASP A 382 9.60 22.64 7.44
CA ASP A 382 10.11 23.05 6.13
C ASP A 382 10.16 24.57 6.07
N TRP A 383 11.09 25.13 5.30
CA TRP A 383 11.23 26.57 5.23
C TRP A 383 11.61 27.07 3.83
N ILE A 384 11.24 28.30 3.58
CA ILE A 384 11.47 29.06 2.37
C ILE A 384 12.25 30.31 2.74
N GLU A 385 13.34 30.56 2.07
CA GLU A 385 14.10 31.78 2.24
C GLU A 385 13.98 32.68 1.00
N LEU A 386 13.68 33.95 1.23
CA LEU A 386 13.69 35.00 0.22
C LEU A 386 14.93 35.86 0.39
N TYR A 387 15.50 36.36 -0.71
CA TYR A 387 16.65 37.28 -0.71
C TYR A 387 16.34 38.52 -1.51
N ASN A 388 16.59 39.70 -0.92
CA ASN A 388 16.51 40.99 -1.60
C ASN A 388 17.88 41.34 -2.21
N ASN A 389 18.05 41.08 -3.50
CA ASN A 389 19.23 41.40 -4.28
C ASN A 389 19.21 42.80 -4.89
N SER A 390 18.09 43.51 -4.76
CA SER A 390 17.98 44.89 -5.26
C SER A 390 18.77 45.88 -4.40
N LYS A 391 18.95 47.12 -4.93
CA LYS A 391 19.55 48.18 -4.14
C LYS A 391 18.56 48.88 -3.19
N GLU A 392 17.28 48.56 -3.32
CA GLU A 392 16.20 49.22 -2.61
C GLU A 392 15.63 48.33 -1.50
N THR A 393 14.96 48.95 -0.53
CA THR A 393 14.17 48.23 0.48
C THR A 393 12.87 47.73 -0.15
N ILE A 394 12.57 46.43 -0.01
CA ILE A 394 11.38 45.81 -0.59
C ILE A 394 10.34 45.58 0.50
N LYS A 395 9.08 45.97 0.26
CA LYS A 395 7.95 45.70 1.11
C LYS A 395 7.39 44.32 0.80
N LEU A 396 7.57 43.36 1.72
CA LEU A 396 7.17 41.97 1.52
C LEU A 396 5.67 41.77 1.37
N SER A 397 4.86 42.60 2.02
CA SER A 397 3.38 42.53 1.91
C SER A 397 2.81 42.76 0.50
N ASP A 398 3.64 43.17 -0.46
CA ASP A 398 3.22 43.26 -1.87
C ASP A 398 3.28 41.90 -2.60
N TYR A 399 3.82 40.85 -1.93
CA TYR A 399 4.08 39.55 -2.51
C TYR A 399 3.31 38.44 -1.80
N CYS A 400 3.11 37.35 -2.52
CA CYS A 400 2.55 36.08 -2.01
C CYS A 400 3.46 34.91 -2.38
N LEU A 401 3.40 33.86 -1.59
CA LEU A 401 3.94 32.54 -1.93
C LEU A 401 2.80 31.59 -2.28
N THR A 402 3.02 30.76 -3.28
CA THR A 402 2.10 29.67 -3.65
C THR A 402 2.84 28.50 -4.24
N THR A 403 2.29 27.28 -4.05
CA THR A 403 2.71 26.05 -4.76
C THR A 403 1.66 25.65 -5.82
N ASN A 404 0.60 26.45 -5.97
CA ASN A 404 -0.46 26.23 -6.95
C ASN A 404 -0.79 27.53 -7.67
N THR A 405 -0.50 27.60 -8.96
CA THR A 405 -0.75 28.81 -9.78
C THR A 405 -2.23 29.11 -10.02
N ASP A 406 -3.14 28.15 -9.76
CA ASP A 406 -4.59 28.38 -9.77
C ASP A 406 -5.05 29.08 -8.48
N ASN A 407 -4.26 28.96 -7.39
CA ASN A 407 -4.42 29.74 -6.17
C ASN A 407 -3.21 30.66 -5.99
N ILE A 408 -3.26 31.79 -6.64
CA ILE A 408 -2.14 32.75 -6.79
C ILE A 408 -1.58 33.32 -5.49
N CYS A 409 -2.26 33.14 -4.35
CA CYS A 409 -1.82 33.64 -3.06
C CYS A 409 -2.23 32.68 -1.92
N MET A 410 -1.54 31.55 -1.82
CA MET A 410 -1.75 30.62 -0.69
C MET A 410 -1.24 31.19 0.63
N TYR A 411 -0.21 32.03 0.57
CA TYR A 411 0.32 32.75 1.74
C TYR A 411 0.72 34.18 1.39
N LYS A 412 0.04 35.14 2.00
CA LYS A 412 0.38 36.54 1.90
C LYS A 412 1.58 36.85 2.80
N LEU A 413 2.69 37.38 2.22
CA LEU A 413 3.85 37.74 3.02
C LEU A 413 3.51 38.89 3.99
N PRO A 414 4.12 38.91 5.19
CA PRO A 414 3.81 39.87 6.23
C PRO A 414 4.27 41.29 5.85
N ASN A 415 3.76 42.27 6.58
CA ASN A 415 4.14 43.69 6.41
C ASN A 415 5.54 43.91 7.02
N VAL A 416 6.57 43.52 6.31
CA VAL A 416 7.99 43.68 6.67
C VAL A 416 8.71 44.37 5.54
N GLU A 417 9.57 45.32 5.89
CA GLU A 417 10.49 45.97 4.97
C GLU A 417 11.83 45.21 4.96
N LEU A 418 12.11 44.53 3.84
CA LEU A 418 13.33 43.77 3.65
C LEU A 418 14.41 44.65 3.00
N LYS A 419 15.45 45.00 3.75
CA LYS A 419 16.54 45.82 3.26
C LYS A 419 17.35 45.12 2.16
N SER A 420 18.00 45.91 1.32
CA SER A 420 18.98 45.40 0.34
C SER A 420 19.99 44.44 0.99
N GLY A 421 20.26 43.32 0.35
CA GLY A 421 21.21 42.28 0.81
C GLY A 421 20.71 41.44 1.99
N SER A 422 19.44 41.57 2.36
CA SER A 422 18.87 40.83 3.52
C SER A 422 18.05 39.64 3.10
N TYR A 423 17.93 38.69 4.03
CA TYR A 423 17.18 37.44 3.89
C TYR A 423 15.92 37.47 4.74
N TYR A 424 14.89 36.76 4.30
CA TYR A 424 13.65 36.57 5.05
C TYR A 424 13.18 35.12 4.98
N ILE A 425 12.99 34.49 6.13
CA ILE A 425 12.62 33.08 6.23
C ILE A 425 11.15 32.95 6.62
N VAL A 426 10.43 32.08 5.88
CA VAL A 426 9.05 31.67 6.14
C VAL A 426 9.06 30.17 6.39
N MET A 427 8.41 29.73 7.48
CA MET A 427 8.19 28.31 7.78
C MET A 427 6.99 27.79 7.01
N ALA A 428 7.14 26.73 6.24
CA ALA A 428 6.05 26.07 5.52
C ALA A 428 5.46 24.94 6.39
N SER A 429 4.83 25.29 7.49
CA SER A 429 4.33 24.33 8.49
C SER A 429 2.94 23.80 8.22
N GLY A 430 2.14 24.45 7.36
CA GLY A 430 0.73 24.16 7.17
C GLY A 430 -0.18 24.74 8.24
N ASP A 431 0.34 25.55 9.20
CA ASP A 431 -0.43 26.18 10.27
C ASP A 431 0.10 27.57 10.60
N GLU A 432 -0.62 28.60 10.20
CA GLU A 432 -0.28 30.00 10.42
C GLU A 432 -0.34 30.40 11.91
N ASN A 433 -1.09 29.67 12.75
CA ASN A 433 -1.19 29.93 14.18
C ASN A 433 0.13 29.70 14.94
N LEU A 434 1.06 28.95 14.36
CA LEU A 434 2.41 28.75 14.90
C LEU A 434 3.31 29.99 14.76
N SER A 435 2.86 31.02 14.03
CA SER A 435 3.62 32.26 13.82
C SER A 435 3.96 32.95 15.11
N ASN A 436 5.21 33.37 15.24
CA ASN A 436 5.73 34.09 16.40
C ASN A 436 6.59 35.29 15.97
N ASN A 437 7.27 35.94 16.92
CA ASN A 437 8.10 37.12 16.65
C ASN A 437 9.34 36.79 15.81
N LYS A 438 9.85 35.56 15.88
CA LYS A 438 11.07 35.13 15.19
C LYS A 438 10.78 34.59 13.79
N TYR A 439 9.75 33.76 13.65
CA TYR A 439 9.41 33.12 12.39
C TYR A 439 7.92 33.26 12.11
N LYS A 440 7.58 33.51 10.85
CA LYS A 440 6.21 33.43 10.33
C LYS A 440 5.99 32.09 9.65
N HIS A 441 4.81 31.56 9.79
CA HIS A 441 4.40 30.26 9.29
C HIS A 441 3.35 30.43 8.20
N ALA A 442 3.55 29.71 7.08
CA ALA A 442 2.58 29.63 5.99
C ALA A 442 1.57 28.50 6.24
N GLY A 443 0.36 28.68 5.76
CA GLY A 443 -0.74 27.72 5.83
C GLY A 443 -0.60 26.51 4.90
N PHE A 444 0.54 26.35 4.23
CA PHE A 444 0.85 25.20 3.38
C PHE A 444 2.18 24.54 3.80
N LYS A 445 2.38 23.30 3.37
CA LYS A 445 3.64 22.54 3.52
C LYS A 445 4.28 22.38 2.15
N LEU A 446 5.59 22.16 2.12
CA LEU A 446 6.29 21.82 0.90
C LEU A 446 6.19 20.31 0.64
N SER A 447 6.02 19.93 -0.63
CA SER A 447 6.10 18.55 -1.10
C SER A 447 7.53 18.19 -1.50
N GLU A 448 7.78 16.91 -1.75
CA GLU A 448 9.10 16.44 -2.19
C GLU A 448 9.48 17.01 -3.56
N VAL A 449 8.50 17.03 -4.47
CA VAL A 449 8.68 17.60 -5.81
C VAL A 449 7.47 18.48 -6.12
N GLU A 450 7.69 19.79 -6.31
CA GLU A 450 6.65 20.75 -6.70
C GLU A 450 7.22 22.08 -7.20
N GLY A 451 6.38 22.86 -7.88
CA GLY A 451 6.70 24.26 -8.19
C GLY A 451 6.43 25.17 -6.99
N LEU A 452 7.35 26.07 -6.69
CA LEU A 452 7.18 27.14 -5.72
C LEU A 452 7.27 28.48 -6.44
N TYR A 453 6.29 29.35 -6.23
CA TYR A 453 6.15 30.61 -6.96
C TYR A 453 6.08 31.81 -6.02
N LEU A 454 6.82 32.84 -6.34
CA LEU A 454 6.71 34.18 -5.75
C LEU A 454 5.84 35.04 -6.68
N MET A 455 4.74 35.52 -6.15
CA MET A 455 3.73 36.26 -6.89
C MET A 455 3.73 37.74 -6.49
N LYS A 456 3.53 38.63 -7.46
CA LYS A 456 3.22 40.07 -7.25
C LYS A 456 2.14 40.52 -8.22
N ASN A 457 1.07 41.14 -7.73
CA ASN A 457 -0.03 41.61 -8.57
C ASN A 457 -0.58 40.52 -9.53
N SER A 458 -0.77 39.31 -9.00
CA SER A 458 -1.24 38.14 -9.75
C SER A 458 -0.31 37.62 -10.86
N SER A 459 0.92 38.11 -10.91
CA SER A 459 1.94 37.65 -11.87
C SER A 459 3.05 36.90 -11.14
N ILE A 460 3.55 35.84 -11.76
CA ILE A 460 4.75 35.14 -11.30
C ILE A 460 5.96 36.07 -11.50
N VAL A 461 6.67 36.40 -10.43
CA VAL A 461 7.88 37.22 -10.49
C VAL A 461 9.13 36.38 -10.30
N ASP A 462 9.02 35.27 -9.55
CA ASP A 462 10.10 34.30 -9.40
C ASP A 462 9.51 32.90 -9.22
N SER A 463 10.24 31.88 -9.64
CA SER A 463 9.83 30.47 -9.46
C SER A 463 11.03 29.57 -9.19
N LEU A 464 10.79 28.55 -8.39
CA LEU A 464 11.75 27.50 -8.09
C LEU A 464 11.06 26.15 -8.21
N PHE A 465 11.60 25.24 -9.05
CA PHE A 465 11.12 23.86 -9.06
C PHE A 465 11.88 23.07 -8.00
N ILE A 466 11.17 22.72 -6.91
CA ILE A 466 11.72 21.88 -5.86
C ILE A 466 11.79 20.47 -6.41
N ASN A 467 12.99 19.93 -6.46
CA ASN A 467 13.24 18.54 -6.80
C ASN A 467 13.33 17.73 -5.50
N ASP A 468 13.36 16.39 -5.63
CA ASP A 468 13.61 15.50 -4.50
C ASP A 468 14.94 15.85 -3.84
N VAL A 469 14.86 16.56 -2.71
CA VAL A 469 16.03 17.05 -1.98
C VAL A 469 16.37 16.01 -0.92
N PRO A 470 17.59 15.45 -0.93
CA PRO A 470 17.99 14.47 0.06
C PRO A 470 17.80 15.00 1.51
N ASN A 471 17.47 14.11 2.42
CA ASN A 471 17.22 14.43 3.82
C ASN A 471 18.36 15.26 4.44
N GLY A 472 18.02 16.42 4.98
CA GLY A 472 18.97 17.34 5.63
C GLY A 472 19.73 18.27 4.67
N TYR A 473 19.44 18.21 3.38
CA TYR A 473 19.94 19.14 2.37
C TYR A 473 18.93 20.24 2.10
N SER A 474 19.38 21.33 1.48
CA SER A 474 18.51 22.36 0.94
C SER A 474 18.71 22.48 -0.58
N PHE A 475 17.78 23.15 -1.22
CA PHE A 475 17.80 23.43 -2.64
C PHE A 475 17.53 24.91 -2.87
N GLY A 476 18.23 25.53 -3.79
CA GLY A 476 18.09 26.97 -4.00
C GLY A 476 19.01 27.54 -5.06
N ARG A 477 19.18 28.85 -5.01
CA ARG A 477 20.00 29.61 -5.99
C ARG A 477 21.36 29.96 -5.41
N SER A 478 22.32 30.17 -6.31
CA SER A 478 23.61 30.79 -6.02
C SER A 478 23.74 32.12 -6.76
N GLY A 479 24.88 32.74 -6.69
CA GLY A 479 25.15 34.08 -7.28
C GLY A 479 24.97 34.20 -8.79
N ASP A 480 24.92 33.09 -9.53
CA ASP A 480 24.68 33.01 -10.97
C ASP A 480 23.17 32.77 -11.31
N TYR A 481 22.28 32.79 -10.30
CA TYR A 481 20.86 32.43 -10.39
C TYR A 481 20.56 30.98 -10.81
N GLY A 482 21.58 30.14 -10.98
CA GLY A 482 21.42 28.70 -11.17
C GLY A 482 20.87 28.03 -9.93
N THR A 483 20.20 26.89 -10.12
CA THR A 483 19.67 26.09 -9.02
C THR A 483 20.64 24.98 -8.61
N TYR A 484 20.77 24.78 -7.31
CA TYR A 484 21.75 23.90 -6.70
C TYR A 484 21.19 23.20 -5.47
N TYR A 485 21.71 22.01 -5.20
CA TYR A 485 21.55 21.31 -3.94
C TYR A 485 22.71 21.68 -3.00
N PHE A 486 22.41 21.95 -1.74
CA PHE A 486 23.40 22.29 -0.73
C PHE A 486 23.40 21.25 0.39
N SER A 487 24.51 20.53 0.54
CA SER A 487 24.69 19.58 1.63
C SER A 487 24.83 20.24 3.02
N SER A 488 25.00 21.54 3.03
CA SER A 488 25.06 22.37 4.22
C SER A 488 24.14 23.57 4.01
N PRO A 489 22.87 23.50 4.45
CA PRO A 489 21.93 24.62 4.37
C PRO A 489 22.49 25.90 5.00
N THR A 490 22.19 27.04 4.38
CA THR A 490 22.78 28.33 4.77
C THR A 490 21.73 29.39 5.13
N PRO A 491 20.72 29.09 5.98
CA PRO A 491 19.64 30.03 6.27
C PRO A 491 20.17 31.37 6.80
N GLY A 492 19.77 32.46 6.16
CA GLY A 492 20.20 33.83 6.46
C GLY A 492 21.58 34.20 5.95
N LYS A 493 22.15 33.40 5.04
CA LYS A 493 23.50 33.61 4.47
C LYS A 493 23.54 33.31 2.98
N PHE A 494 24.63 33.71 2.35
CA PHE A 494 24.89 33.42 0.93
C PHE A 494 25.09 31.92 0.69
N ASN A 495 24.41 31.39 -0.32
CA ASN A 495 24.51 30.00 -0.77
C ASN A 495 25.80 29.78 -1.56
N SER A 496 26.65 28.89 -1.10
CA SER A 496 27.92 28.55 -1.77
C SER A 496 28.11 27.01 -1.80
N ASN A 497 28.97 26.57 -2.74
CA ASN A 497 29.36 25.17 -2.87
C ASN A 497 28.18 24.22 -3.18
N GLY A 498 27.21 24.68 -3.97
CA GLY A 498 26.10 23.89 -4.44
C GLY A 498 26.49 22.91 -5.55
N THR A 499 25.68 21.85 -5.71
CA THR A 499 25.80 20.84 -6.77
C THR A 499 24.52 20.82 -7.60
N ASN A 500 24.62 20.80 -8.93
CA ASN A 500 23.48 20.99 -9.83
C ASN A 500 22.52 19.79 -9.89
N ALA A 501 22.96 18.59 -9.55
CA ALA A 501 22.15 17.38 -9.68
C ALA A 501 22.43 16.37 -8.56
N VAL A 502 21.50 15.45 -8.36
CA VAL A 502 21.62 14.27 -7.49
C VAL A 502 21.85 13.05 -8.37
N SER A 503 22.74 12.17 -7.97
CA SER A 503 22.99 10.90 -8.67
C SER A 503 21.74 10.03 -8.68
N TYR A 504 21.49 9.33 -9.77
CA TYR A 504 20.35 8.45 -9.91
C TYR A 504 20.45 7.26 -8.95
N MET A 505 19.32 6.79 -8.42
CA MET A 505 19.31 5.66 -7.49
C MET A 505 19.73 4.37 -8.22
N PRO A 506 20.67 3.60 -7.65
CA PRO A 506 21.02 2.29 -8.16
C PRO A 506 19.96 1.26 -7.73
N TYR A 507 19.93 0.12 -8.40
CA TYR A 507 19.06 -1.00 -8.02
C TYR A 507 19.81 -2.34 -8.10
N ALA A 508 19.31 -3.35 -7.37
CA ALA A 508 19.76 -4.72 -7.44
C ALA A 508 18.88 -5.51 -8.43
N ASP A 509 19.48 -6.41 -9.21
CA ASP A 509 18.78 -7.30 -10.16
C ASP A 509 17.99 -8.42 -9.48
N VAL A 510 18.19 -8.62 -8.19
CA VAL A 510 17.50 -9.60 -7.35
C VAL A 510 16.74 -8.84 -6.27
N GLU A 511 15.42 -9.03 -6.24
CA GLU A 511 14.55 -8.40 -5.24
C GLU A 511 14.78 -8.99 -3.84
N SER A 512 14.30 -8.27 -2.82
CA SER A 512 14.21 -8.80 -1.45
C SER A 512 13.33 -10.04 -1.41
N GLY A 513 13.66 -10.97 -0.51
CA GLY A 513 12.85 -12.19 -0.42
C GLY A 513 13.39 -13.25 0.53
N ILE A 514 12.61 -14.32 0.67
CA ILE A 514 13.00 -15.56 1.39
C ILE A 514 13.48 -16.56 0.34
N TYR A 515 14.73 -16.96 0.46
CA TYR A 515 15.41 -17.81 -0.52
C TYR A 515 15.81 -19.14 0.10
N ASP A 516 15.27 -20.24 -0.41
CA ASP A 516 15.68 -21.61 -0.06
C ASP A 516 16.80 -22.06 -1.00
N LYS A 517 17.95 -21.40 -0.90
CA LYS A 517 19.15 -21.63 -1.73
C LYS A 517 20.41 -21.39 -0.92
N ASP A 518 21.48 -22.16 -1.18
CA ASP A 518 22.78 -21.99 -0.51
C ASP A 518 23.46 -20.66 -0.85
N SER A 519 23.14 -20.09 -1.99
CA SER A 519 23.62 -18.77 -2.40
C SER A 519 22.80 -18.18 -3.52
N ILE A 520 22.75 -16.83 -3.58
CA ILE A 520 22.26 -16.07 -4.72
C ILE A 520 23.37 -15.13 -5.22
N LYS A 521 23.36 -14.83 -6.52
CA LYS A 521 24.20 -13.76 -7.09
C LYS A 521 23.35 -12.53 -7.31
N VAL A 522 23.86 -11.40 -6.87
CA VAL A 522 23.16 -10.09 -6.94
C VAL A 522 24.06 -9.15 -7.71
N SER A 523 23.59 -8.63 -8.85
CA SER A 523 24.25 -7.58 -9.61
C SER A 523 23.61 -6.23 -9.24
N LEU A 524 24.45 -5.19 -9.16
CA LEU A 524 23.98 -3.83 -8.90
C LEU A 524 24.08 -3.03 -10.20
N ASN A 525 22.99 -2.32 -10.51
CA ASN A 525 22.85 -1.52 -11.72
C ASN A 525 22.64 -0.06 -11.32
N GLY A 526 23.23 0.87 -12.06
CA GLY A 526 23.12 2.30 -11.82
C GLY A 526 24.16 3.10 -12.57
N SER A 527 24.13 4.43 -12.42
CA SER A 527 25.12 5.33 -13.01
C SER A 527 26.17 5.76 -11.98
N GLY A 528 27.40 6.03 -12.45
CA GLY A 528 28.52 6.41 -11.59
C GLY A 528 29.04 5.25 -10.74
N LYS A 529 29.67 5.58 -9.59
CA LYS A 529 30.17 4.58 -8.65
C LYS A 529 29.06 4.14 -7.70
N ILE A 530 28.80 2.83 -7.63
CA ILE A 530 27.84 2.26 -6.68
C ILE A 530 28.60 1.82 -5.43
N TYR A 531 28.18 2.35 -4.28
CA TYR A 531 28.69 2.00 -2.95
C TYR A 531 27.70 1.11 -2.23
N TYR A 532 28.19 0.14 -1.45
CA TYR A 532 27.31 -0.80 -0.75
C TYR A 532 27.80 -1.18 0.64
N THR A 533 26.86 -1.63 1.48
CA THR A 533 27.10 -2.30 2.77
C THR A 533 26.30 -3.60 2.81
N LEU A 534 26.70 -4.54 3.70
CA LEU A 534 26.04 -5.86 3.86
C LEU A 534 25.58 -6.10 5.31
N ASP A 535 25.55 -5.06 6.11
CA ASP A 535 25.25 -5.09 7.56
C ASP A 535 24.13 -4.12 7.95
N GLY A 536 23.35 -3.64 6.98
CA GLY A 536 22.26 -2.69 7.20
C GLY A 536 22.69 -1.26 7.50
N SER A 537 24.00 -0.96 7.58
CA SER A 537 24.49 0.42 7.74
C SER A 537 24.27 1.23 6.47
N THR A 538 24.02 2.54 6.63
CA THR A 538 23.90 3.46 5.49
C THR A 538 25.21 3.55 4.72
N PRO A 539 25.24 3.28 3.41
CA PRO A 539 26.46 3.39 2.62
C PRO A 539 26.90 4.84 2.49
N THR A 540 28.22 5.03 2.45
CA THR A 540 28.88 6.33 2.24
C THR A 540 29.92 6.19 1.13
N THR A 541 30.52 7.30 0.70
CA THR A 541 31.63 7.27 -0.28
C THR A 541 32.89 6.57 0.25
N SER A 542 32.93 6.22 1.55
CA SER A 542 33.98 5.39 2.14
C SER A 542 33.62 3.91 2.20
N SER A 543 32.40 3.54 1.82
CA SER A 543 31.93 2.16 1.78
C SER A 543 32.55 1.40 0.60
N LYS A 544 32.35 0.08 0.53
CA LYS A 544 32.83 -0.74 -0.58
C LYS A 544 32.22 -0.28 -1.90
N VAL A 545 33.05 -0.21 -2.94
CA VAL A 545 32.61 0.08 -4.30
C VAL A 545 32.25 -1.23 -5.00
N TYR A 546 31.11 -1.27 -5.65
CA TYR A 546 30.68 -2.41 -6.44
C TYR A 546 31.52 -2.53 -7.72
N SER A 547 32.00 -3.73 -8.03
CA SER A 547 32.79 -4.02 -9.23
C SER A 547 32.44 -5.36 -9.89
N SER A 548 31.72 -6.23 -9.20
CA SER A 548 31.29 -7.53 -9.72
C SER A 548 30.12 -8.08 -8.89
N PRO A 549 29.32 -9.03 -9.45
CA PRO A 549 28.15 -9.58 -8.76
C PRO A 549 28.48 -10.10 -7.36
N LEU A 550 27.64 -9.69 -6.38
CA LEU A 550 27.76 -10.08 -4.99
C LEU A 550 27.23 -11.50 -4.81
N THR A 551 27.95 -12.36 -4.08
CA THR A 551 27.46 -13.69 -3.71
C THR A 551 26.96 -13.65 -2.27
N ILE A 552 25.64 -13.77 -2.10
CA ILE A 552 24.98 -13.80 -0.80
C ILE A 552 24.76 -15.26 -0.39
N LYS A 553 25.33 -15.67 0.75
CA LYS A 553 25.28 -17.07 1.27
C LYS A 553 24.59 -17.20 2.63
N LYS A 554 24.21 -16.11 3.26
CA LYS A 554 23.54 -16.07 4.55
C LYS A 554 22.58 -14.88 4.57
N THR A 555 21.64 -14.90 5.48
CA THR A 555 20.72 -13.77 5.70
C THR A 555 21.50 -12.47 5.82
N THR A 556 21.18 -11.52 4.93
CA THR A 556 21.96 -10.30 4.69
C THR A 556 21.03 -9.14 4.36
N VAL A 557 21.33 -7.97 4.92
CA VAL A 557 20.72 -6.71 4.51
C VAL A 557 21.75 -5.92 3.69
N LEU A 558 21.51 -5.85 2.39
CA LEU A 558 22.27 -5.05 1.45
C LEU A 558 21.70 -3.64 1.42
N ARG A 559 22.54 -2.60 1.58
CA ARG A 559 22.18 -1.21 1.26
C ARG A 559 23.11 -0.68 0.19
N ILE A 560 22.55 0.08 -0.75
CA ILE A 560 23.27 0.59 -1.92
C ILE A 560 22.98 2.07 -2.13
N MET A 561 23.95 2.82 -2.62
CA MET A 561 23.80 4.18 -3.13
C MET A 561 24.75 4.41 -4.32
N SER A 562 24.46 5.38 -5.14
CA SER A 562 25.37 5.80 -6.23
C SER A 562 25.96 7.18 -5.99
N LYS A 563 27.08 7.45 -6.67
CA LYS A 563 27.72 8.76 -6.73
C LYS A 563 28.33 8.97 -8.10
N THR A 564 27.76 9.85 -8.86
CA THR A 564 28.30 10.34 -10.14
C THR A 564 29.15 11.58 -9.89
N ASP A 565 30.27 11.71 -10.59
CA ASP A 565 31.15 12.87 -10.45
C ASP A 565 30.40 14.17 -10.82
N GLY A 566 30.57 15.19 -10.01
CA GLY A 566 29.87 16.48 -10.17
C GLY A 566 28.43 16.51 -9.61
N MET A 567 27.83 15.36 -9.23
CA MET A 567 26.50 15.31 -8.62
C MET A 567 26.58 15.05 -7.11
N LEU A 568 25.53 15.28 -6.35
CA LEU A 568 25.38 14.74 -5.00
C LEU A 568 25.23 13.21 -5.05
N ARG A 569 25.43 12.53 -3.92
CA ARG A 569 25.10 11.12 -3.83
C ARG A 569 23.59 10.91 -3.99
N SER A 570 23.18 9.77 -4.47
CA SER A 570 21.78 9.37 -4.42
C SER A 570 21.32 9.10 -2.99
N ASP A 571 20.03 9.03 -2.76
CA ASP A 571 19.51 8.28 -1.60
C ASP A 571 19.96 6.83 -1.68
N ASP A 572 19.77 6.10 -0.61
CA ASP A 572 20.11 4.69 -0.52
C ASP A 572 18.86 3.81 -0.52
N LEU A 573 19.02 2.62 -1.08
CA LEU A 573 18.03 1.55 -1.06
C LEU A 573 18.53 0.37 -0.26
N SER A 574 17.64 -0.29 0.46
CA SER A 574 17.93 -1.54 1.18
C SER A 574 17.27 -2.73 0.50
N TYR A 575 17.91 -3.90 0.62
CA TYR A 575 17.39 -5.20 0.15
C TYR A 575 17.65 -6.24 1.23
N SER A 576 16.63 -7.05 1.53
CA SER A 576 16.71 -8.07 2.56
C SER A 576 16.69 -9.47 1.93
N TYR A 577 17.77 -10.20 2.02
CA TYR A 577 17.88 -11.56 1.53
C TYR A 577 17.88 -12.53 2.72
N ILE A 578 16.78 -13.25 2.93
CA ILE A 578 16.60 -14.24 4.00
C ILE A 578 16.95 -15.61 3.43
N MET A 579 18.07 -16.17 3.87
CA MET A 579 18.70 -17.32 3.21
C MET A 579 18.55 -18.60 4.03
N ASN A 580 17.92 -19.66 3.46
CA ASN A 580 17.81 -21.02 4.03
C ASN A 580 17.27 -21.06 5.47
N GLU A 581 16.32 -20.19 5.82
CA GLU A 581 15.85 -20.06 7.20
C GLU A 581 14.60 -20.91 7.49
N GLY A 582 13.84 -21.31 6.46
CA GLY A 582 12.68 -22.20 6.56
C GLY A 582 11.50 -21.62 7.35
N HIS A 583 11.37 -20.30 7.40
CA HIS A 583 10.27 -19.64 8.11
C HIS A 583 8.92 -19.95 7.47
N LYS A 584 7.89 -20.16 8.32
CA LYS A 584 6.52 -20.45 7.91
C LYS A 584 5.59 -19.22 7.98
N VAL A 585 6.07 -18.15 8.58
CA VAL A 585 5.37 -16.88 8.74
C VAL A 585 6.16 -15.77 8.06
N ALA A 586 5.52 -14.64 7.83
CA ALA A 586 6.16 -13.47 7.25
C ALA A 586 7.41 -13.03 8.03
N VAL A 587 8.36 -12.43 7.34
CA VAL A 587 9.57 -11.86 7.91
C VAL A 587 9.49 -10.35 7.90
N MET A 588 9.70 -9.71 9.05
CA MET A 588 9.96 -8.29 9.14
C MET A 588 11.45 -8.05 9.21
N SER A 589 12.00 -7.31 8.26
CA SER A 589 13.40 -6.90 8.23
C SER A 589 13.52 -5.41 8.48
N VAL A 590 14.40 -5.03 9.41
CA VAL A 590 14.70 -3.62 9.73
C VAL A 590 16.18 -3.36 9.43
N ALA A 591 16.46 -2.41 8.55
CA ALA A 591 17.80 -1.92 8.26
C ALA A 591 18.02 -0.57 8.96
N ILE A 592 19.02 -0.50 9.83
CA ILE A 592 19.29 0.69 10.64
C ILE A 592 20.77 0.80 10.97
N ASP A 593 21.34 1.99 10.97
CA ASP A 593 22.71 2.19 11.44
C ASP A 593 22.92 1.69 12.86
N LYS A 594 24.01 0.97 13.11
CA LYS A 594 24.32 0.41 14.42
C LYS A 594 24.35 1.47 15.54
N SER A 595 24.83 2.66 15.23
CA SER A 595 24.84 3.78 16.18
C SER A 595 23.44 4.26 16.53
N LYS A 596 22.54 4.33 15.54
CA LYS A 596 21.13 4.67 15.70
C LYS A 596 20.39 3.58 16.48
N LEU A 597 20.60 2.29 16.14
CA LEU A 597 20.04 1.17 16.89
C LEU A 597 20.45 1.20 18.36
N ASN A 598 21.73 1.45 18.65
CA ASN A 598 22.22 1.58 20.01
C ASN A 598 21.53 2.72 20.77
N LYS A 599 21.30 3.88 20.13
CA LYS A 599 20.52 4.96 20.76
C LYS A 599 19.10 4.51 21.10
N VAL A 600 18.46 3.76 20.22
CA VAL A 600 17.12 3.19 20.48
C VAL A 600 17.19 2.20 21.62
N ASP A 601 18.03 1.19 21.55
CA ASP A 601 18.06 0.04 22.45
C ASP A 601 18.48 0.40 23.89
N TYR A 602 19.39 1.37 24.06
CA TYR A 602 19.89 1.78 25.38
C TYR A 602 19.11 2.95 26.00
N ASN A 603 18.22 3.60 25.26
CA ASN A 603 17.40 4.67 25.83
C ASN A 603 16.09 4.12 26.41
N THR A 604 16.18 3.51 27.58
CA THR A 604 15.06 2.85 28.26
C THR A 604 14.12 3.79 29.00
N SER A 605 14.41 5.09 29.07
CA SER A 605 13.54 6.09 29.70
C SER A 605 12.15 6.11 29.10
N LEU A 606 11.10 6.17 29.93
CA LEU A 606 9.72 6.27 29.50
C LEU A 606 9.44 7.58 28.74
N ASN A 607 10.14 8.65 29.11
CA ASN A 607 10.02 9.96 28.46
C ASN A 607 10.97 10.14 27.27
N SER A 608 11.56 9.04 26.78
CA SER A 608 12.48 9.10 25.66
C SER A 608 11.79 9.60 24.40
N SER A 609 12.35 10.66 23.79
CA SER A 609 11.99 11.16 22.48
C SER A 609 12.77 10.49 21.33
N VAL A 610 13.64 9.53 21.65
CA VAL A 610 14.47 8.84 20.64
C VAL A 610 13.58 8.13 19.63
N LEU A 611 13.75 8.55 18.39
CA LEU A 611 13.09 8.00 17.20
C LEU A 611 14.11 8.10 16.06
N GLU A 612 14.71 6.98 15.71
CA GLU A 612 15.80 6.92 14.72
C GLU A 612 15.30 6.33 13.39
N GLU A 613 15.76 6.90 12.30
CA GLU A 613 15.44 6.47 10.95
C GLU A 613 15.90 5.04 10.66
N CYS A 614 15.08 4.28 9.98
CA CYS A 614 15.34 2.93 9.50
C CYS A 614 14.55 2.63 8.23
N ASP A 615 15.00 1.65 7.45
CA ASP A 615 14.18 1.04 6.42
C ASP A 615 13.50 -0.21 7.01
N VAL A 616 12.21 -0.37 6.72
CA VAL A 616 11.38 -1.47 7.20
C VAL A 616 10.81 -2.21 6.01
N GLU A 617 10.94 -3.53 6.02
CA GLU A 617 10.44 -4.38 4.95
C GLU A 617 9.71 -5.58 5.55
N LEU A 618 8.45 -5.77 5.14
CA LEU A 618 7.69 -6.99 5.39
C LEU A 618 7.79 -7.86 4.16
N ILE A 619 8.19 -9.10 4.34
CA ILE A 619 8.28 -10.12 3.29
C ILE A 619 7.33 -11.23 3.67
N GLU A 620 6.23 -11.37 2.93
CA GLU A 620 5.25 -12.44 3.11
C GLU A 620 5.81 -13.76 2.57
N THR A 621 5.19 -14.88 2.94
CA THR A 621 5.63 -16.21 2.49
C THR A 621 5.40 -16.45 1.01
N ASP A 622 4.54 -15.69 0.36
CA ASP A 622 4.29 -15.71 -1.09
C ASP A 622 5.16 -14.71 -1.87
N GLY A 623 6.04 -13.98 -1.17
CA GLY A 623 6.93 -12.97 -1.74
C GLY A 623 6.31 -11.57 -1.86
N SER A 624 5.03 -11.41 -1.56
CA SER A 624 4.41 -10.07 -1.44
C SER A 624 4.90 -9.35 -0.19
N GLY A 625 4.52 -8.08 -0.01
CA GLY A 625 4.88 -7.32 1.18
C GLY A 625 4.96 -5.83 0.93
N PHE A 626 5.66 -5.13 1.79
CA PHE A 626 5.94 -3.70 1.64
C PHE A 626 7.36 -3.36 2.07
N LYS A 627 7.85 -2.25 1.56
CA LYS A 627 9.13 -1.64 1.94
C LYS A 627 8.91 -0.14 2.12
N ILE A 628 9.34 0.39 3.25
CA ILE A 628 9.10 1.77 3.60
C ILE A 628 10.19 2.30 4.54
N ARG A 629 10.55 3.58 4.40
CA ARG A 629 11.42 4.28 5.35
C ARG A 629 10.58 4.81 6.50
N ALA A 630 11.03 4.58 7.74
CA ALA A 630 10.27 4.87 8.94
C ALA A 630 11.17 5.25 10.12
N GLY A 631 10.58 5.56 11.25
CA GLY A 631 11.28 5.77 12.52
C GLY A 631 11.12 4.58 13.47
N LEU A 632 12.21 4.12 14.05
CA LEU A 632 12.22 3.06 15.06
C LEU A 632 12.41 3.66 16.45
N LYS A 633 11.61 3.23 17.42
CA LYS A 633 11.76 3.56 18.85
C LYS A 633 11.43 2.36 19.74
N LEU A 634 11.85 2.39 21.00
CA LEU A 634 11.43 1.38 21.97
C LEU A 634 9.94 1.53 22.32
N PHE A 635 9.28 0.37 22.44
CA PHE A 635 7.92 0.25 22.92
C PHE A 635 7.88 -0.44 24.30
N GLY A 636 6.81 -0.17 25.08
CA GLY A 636 6.56 -0.77 26.39
C GLY A 636 6.94 0.13 27.56
N GLY A 637 6.73 -0.39 28.77
CA GLY A 637 7.07 0.23 30.06
C GLY A 637 8.37 -0.35 30.63
N SER A 638 8.27 -1.12 31.72
CA SER A 638 9.39 -1.81 32.37
C SER A 638 10.15 -2.77 31.44
N THR A 639 9.46 -3.35 30.47
CA THR A 639 10.03 -4.28 29.49
C THR A 639 11.08 -3.67 28.56
N ARG A 640 11.18 -2.33 28.51
CA ARG A 640 12.28 -1.63 27.81
C ARG A 640 13.68 -2.00 28.33
N SER A 641 13.77 -2.44 29.58
CA SER A 641 15.03 -2.91 30.17
C SER A 641 15.39 -4.35 29.80
N TYR A 642 14.47 -5.13 29.22
CA TYR A 642 14.70 -6.53 28.86
C TYR A 642 15.67 -6.66 27.69
N ARG A 643 16.34 -7.81 27.57
CA ARG A 643 17.30 -8.09 26.49
C ARG A 643 16.60 -8.12 25.12
N LYS A 644 15.45 -8.77 25.02
CA LYS A 644 14.61 -8.77 23.84
C LYS A 644 13.64 -7.61 23.92
N LYS A 645 13.74 -6.69 22.97
CA LYS A 645 13.02 -5.41 22.97
C LYS A 645 11.77 -5.49 22.13
N SER A 646 10.71 -4.82 22.57
CA SER A 646 9.59 -4.46 21.70
C SER A 646 9.83 -3.09 21.10
N TYR A 647 9.40 -2.89 19.84
CA TYR A 647 9.61 -1.64 19.11
C TYR A 647 8.29 -1.05 18.62
N GLU A 648 8.27 0.25 18.43
CA GLU A 648 7.26 0.97 17.67
C GLU A 648 7.90 1.49 16.39
N ILE A 649 7.33 1.14 15.23
CA ILE A 649 7.63 1.74 13.93
C ILE A 649 6.69 2.89 13.75
N LYS A 650 7.20 4.08 13.44
CA LYS A 650 6.41 5.29 13.15
C LYS A 650 6.62 5.75 11.73
N PHE A 651 5.53 5.87 11.01
CA PHE A 651 5.53 6.47 9.69
C PHE A 651 5.38 7.98 9.86
N LYS A 652 6.30 8.73 9.32
CA LYS A 652 6.33 10.20 9.38
C LYS A 652 6.96 10.76 8.12
N LYS A 653 6.41 11.84 7.60
CA LYS A 653 6.92 12.54 6.42
C LYS A 653 8.43 12.83 6.47
N LYS A 654 8.98 13.10 7.65
CA LYS A 654 10.42 13.34 7.82
C LYS A 654 11.32 12.13 7.48
N PHE A 655 10.75 10.93 7.35
CA PHE A 655 11.47 9.72 6.97
C PHE A 655 11.11 9.26 5.55
N GLY A 656 9.97 9.68 5.03
CA GLY A 656 9.38 9.28 3.77
C GLY A 656 7.87 9.47 3.83
N ASP A 657 7.10 8.41 3.67
CA ASP A 657 5.64 8.48 3.76
C ASP A 657 5.15 8.72 5.19
N ALA A 658 4.11 9.53 5.33
CA ALA A 658 3.50 9.85 6.62
C ALA A 658 2.69 8.69 7.20
N GLU A 659 2.34 7.72 6.37
CA GLU A 659 1.54 6.55 6.71
C GLU A 659 1.94 5.35 5.83
N LEU A 660 1.74 4.16 6.34
CA LEU A 660 1.81 2.92 5.57
C LEU A 660 0.46 2.67 4.91
N ASN A 661 0.45 2.37 3.61
CA ASN A 661 -0.73 1.94 2.89
C ASN A 661 -0.55 0.49 2.41
N TYR A 662 -0.80 -0.46 3.32
CA TYR A 662 -0.71 -1.90 3.10
C TYR A 662 -1.65 -2.65 4.04
N LYS A 663 -2.37 -3.66 3.56
CA LYS A 663 -3.24 -4.50 4.39
C LYS A 663 -2.41 -5.44 5.27
N VAL A 664 -1.99 -4.96 6.45
CA VAL A 664 -1.15 -5.73 7.37
C VAL A 664 -1.92 -6.86 8.05
N PHE A 665 -3.17 -6.61 8.42
CA PHE A 665 -3.99 -7.52 9.23
C PHE A 665 -5.17 -8.07 8.43
N ASP A 666 -5.30 -9.39 8.35
CA ASP A 666 -6.36 -10.04 7.58
C ASP A 666 -7.77 -9.75 8.11
N LYS A 667 -7.89 -9.57 9.44
CA LYS A 667 -9.16 -9.30 10.13
C LYS A 667 -9.61 -7.85 10.10
N LEU A 668 -8.80 -6.92 9.58
CA LEU A 668 -9.17 -5.52 9.42
C LEU A 668 -9.36 -5.18 7.94
N ASP A 669 -10.36 -4.39 7.64
CA ASP A 669 -10.58 -3.89 6.27
C ASP A 669 -9.66 -2.70 5.92
N SER A 670 -9.04 -2.08 6.93
CA SER A 670 -8.12 -0.97 6.74
C SER A 670 -6.75 -1.41 6.24
N SER A 671 -6.16 -0.57 5.38
CA SER A 671 -4.77 -0.68 4.90
C SER A 671 -3.90 0.51 5.34
N VAL A 672 -4.43 1.47 6.10
CA VAL A 672 -3.72 2.71 6.44
C VAL A 672 -3.31 2.71 7.90
N PHE A 673 -2.00 2.88 8.15
CA PHE A 673 -1.43 2.90 9.50
C PHE A 673 -0.39 4.02 9.64
N ASN A 674 -0.46 4.78 10.73
CA ASN A 674 0.54 5.78 11.11
C ASN A 674 1.66 5.19 11.98
N SER A 675 1.44 4.03 12.56
CA SER A 675 2.43 3.28 13.35
C SER A 675 2.07 1.80 13.46
N LEU A 676 3.07 0.97 13.69
CA LEU A 676 2.94 -0.46 14.00
C LEU A 676 3.79 -0.78 15.22
N VAL A 677 3.36 -1.74 16.04
CA VAL A 677 4.12 -2.22 17.19
C VAL A 677 4.67 -3.62 16.88
N LEU A 678 5.98 -3.80 17.01
CA LEU A 678 6.65 -5.09 16.98
C LEU A 678 6.76 -5.59 18.42
N ARG A 679 5.80 -6.42 18.84
CA ARG A 679 5.69 -6.88 20.22
C ARG A 679 6.35 -8.24 20.41
N THR A 680 7.14 -8.37 21.47
CA THR A 680 7.65 -9.66 21.97
C THR A 680 6.64 -10.30 22.92
N GLY A 681 6.97 -11.46 23.50
CA GLY A 681 6.24 -12.03 24.64
C GLY A 681 6.30 -11.16 25.90
N SER A 682 7.06 -10.09 25.90
CA SER A 682 7.20 -9.14 27.01
C SER A 682 7.52 -9.85 28.34
N GLN A 683 6.69 -9.66 29.37
CA GLN A 683 6.90 -10.32 30.67
C GLN A 683 6.78 -11.85 30.57
N ASP A 684 5.94 -12.37 29.70
CA ASP A 684 5.76 -13.81 29.45
C ASP A 684 7.03 -14.49 28.90
N GLU A 685 8.01 -13.74 28.42
CA GLU A 685 9.24 -14.29 27.85
C GLU A 685 10.39 -14.42 28.89
N PHE A 686 10.43 -13.56 29.92
CA PHE A 686 11.61 -13.45 30.78
C PHE A 686 11.40 -13.58 32.31
N GLN A 687 10.16 -13.53 32.80
CA GLN A 687 9.94 -13.35 34.24
C GLN A 687 10.13 -14.60 35.11
N TYR A 688 9.63 -15.75 34.74
CA TYR A 688 9.68 -16.98 35.58
C TYR A 688 9.91 -18.23 34.74
N ASN A 689 10.81 -19.08 35.13
CA ASN A 689 11.27 -20.22 34.35
C ASN A 689 10.17 -21.20 33.90
N ASP A 690 9.14 -21.42 34.72
CA ASP A 690 8.08 -22.42 34.46
C ASP A 690 6.76 -21.78 33.92
N GLN A 691 6.80 -20.52 33.51
CA GLN A 691 5.60 -19.77 33.08
C GLN A 691 5.80 -18.99 31.77
N ARG A 692 6.91 -19.24 31.06
CA ARG A 692 7.30 -18.54 29.85
C ARG A 692 6.73 -19.22 28.64
N THR A 693 5.59 -18.74 28.15
CA THR A 693 4.96 -19.30 26.96
C THR A 693 5.28 -18.50 25.70
N VAL A 694 5.54 -17.21 25.82
CA VAL A 694 5.62 -16.23 24.76
C VAL A 694 4.24 -15.93 24.12
N LEU A 695 3.21 -16.73 24.42
CA LEU A 695 1.94 -16.78 23.72
C LEU A 695 0.76 -16.14 24.46
N LYS A 696 0.89 -15.81 25.78
CA LYS A 696 -0.26 -15.46 26.61
C LYS A 696 -1.09 -14.32 26.05
N ASP A 697 -0.42 -13.23 25.66
CA ASP A 697 -1.11 -12.05 25.13
C ASP A 697 -1.82 -12.34 23.81
N VAL A 698 -1.16 -12.99 22.85
CA VAL A 698 -1.79 -13.30 21.56
C VAL A 698 -2.94 -14.30 21.69
N VAL A 699 -2.79 -15.30 22.54
CA VAL A 699 -3.86 -16.30 22.79
C VAL A 699 -5.05 -15.62 23.46
N ALA A 700 -4.82 -14.84 24.53
CA ALA A 700 -5.89 -14.16 25.26
C ALA A 700 -6.67 -13.19 24.37
N THR A 701 -5.94 -12.30 23.69
CA THR A 701 -6.58 -11.27 22.86
C THR A 701 -7.29 -11.86 21.66
N SER A 702 -6.73 -12.88 21.00
CA SER A 702 -7.39 -13.52 19.87
C SER A 702 -8.63 -14.33 20.26
N VAL A 703 -8.60 -15.03 21.40
CA VAL A 703 -9.79 -15.72 21.93
C VAL A 703 -10.89 -14.71 22.32
N ALA A 704 -10.50 -13.63 23.02
CA ALA A 704 -11.47 -12.57 23.35
C ALA A 704 -12.08 -11.93 22.10
N GLY A 705 -11.26 -11.58 21.09
CA GLY A 705 -11.72 -10.95 19.86
C GLY A 705 -12.63 -11.84 19.02
N ASP A 706 -12.39 -13.16 18.99
CA ASP A 706 -13.18 -14.08 18.16
C ASP A 706 -14.51 -14.48 18.83
N TYR A 707 -14.58 -14.47 20.17
CA TYR A 707 -15.72 -15.04 20.89
C TYR A 707 -16.42 -14.10 21.89
N SER A 708 -16.00 -12.83 21.95
CA SER A 708 -16.64 -11.83 22.81
C SER A 708 -16.90 -10.51 22.09
N THR A 709 -17.36 -9.49 22.81
CA THR A 709 -17.67 -8.17 22.23
C THR A 709 -16.64 -7.09 22.62
N VAL A 710 -15.57 -7.47 23.28
CA VAL A 710 -14.53 -6.53 23.69
C VAL A 710 -13.56 -6.24 22.51
N ASP A 711 -13.20 -4.99 22.34
CA ASP A 711 -12.22 -4.61 21.33
C ASP A 711 -10.84 -5.18 21.67
N VAL A 712 -10.12 -5.64 20.67
CA VAL A 712 -8.75 -6.19 20.79
C VAL A 712 -7.86 -5.62 19.71
N GLN A 713 -6.56 -5.56 19.96
CA GLN A 713 -5.59 -5.24 18.91
C GLN A 713 -5.50 -6.40 17.91
N ALA A 714 -5.58 -6.08 16.63
CA ALA A 714 -5.22 -7.03 15.58
C ALA A 714 -3.75 -7.44 15.71
N TYR A 715 -3.41 -8.63 15.21
CA TYR A 715 -2.04 -9.12 15.21
C TYR A 715 -1.69 -9.84 13.92
N LYS A 716 -0.39 -9.86 13.61
CA LYS A 716 0.20 -10.68 12.56
C LYS A 716 1.47 -11.34 13.08
N SER A 717 1.58 -12.64 12.87
CA SER A 717 2.75 -13.43 13.25
C SER A 717 3.93 -13.14 12.32
N ILE A 718 5.10 -12.84 12.88
CA ILE A 718 6.31 -12.56 12.12
C ILE A 718 7.58 -13.09 12.81
N ILE A 719 8.62 -13.25 12.00
CA ILE A 719 10.00 -13.32 12.47
C ILE A 719 10.66 -11.97 12.25
N LEU A 720 11.29 -11.42 13.28
CA LEU A 720 12.00 -10.15 13.19
C LEU A 720 13.48 -10.37 12.91
N TYR A 721 14.01 -9.65 11.92
CA TYR A 721 15.43 -9.43 11.69
C TYR A 721 15.77 -7.94 11.83
N ILE A 722 16.91 -7.63 12.44
CA ILE A 722 17.47 -6.27 12.44
C ILE A 722 18.88 -6.37 11.89
N ASN A 723 19.15 -5.70 10.76
CA ASN A 723 20.43 -5.75 10.06
C ASN A 723 20.87 -7.17 9.67
N GLY A 724 19.92 -8.04 9.37
CA GLY A 724 20.18 -9.46 9.09
C GLY A 724 20.43 -10.34 10.32
N ASP A 725 20.38 -9.76 11.54
CA ASP A 725 20.50 -10.50 12.80
C ASP A 725 19.12 -10.98 13.28
N TYR A 726 18.97 -12.28 13.43
CA TYR A 726 17.73 -12.92 13.89
C TYR A 726 17.35 -12.45 15.29
N ARG A 727 16.16 -11.90 15.44
CA ARG A 727 15.59 -11.43 16.71
C ARG A 727 14.50 -12.34 17.26
N GLY A 728 14.03 -13.31 16.46
CA GLY A 728 13.07 -14.33 16.88
C GLY A 728 11.63 -13.99 16.60
N ILE A 729 10.75 -14.66 17.35
CA ILE A 729 9.30 -14.56 17.26
C ILE A 729 8.82 -13.19 17.74
N TYR A 730 8.05 -12.52 16.91
CA TYR A 730 7.37 -11.25 17.20
C TYR A 730 5.96 -11.27 16.63
N TRP A 731 5.15 -10.33 17.08
CA TRP A 731 3.85 -10.02 16.51
C TRP A 731 3.81 -8.56 16.11
N ILE A 732 3.38 -8.28 14.88
CA ILE A 732 2.95 -6.94 14.53
C ILE A 732 1.62 -6.73 15.24
N ARG A 733 1.46 -5.61 15.92
CA ARG A 733 0.24 -5.18 16.59
C ARG A 733 -0.12 -3.77 16.18
N GLU A 734 -1.40 -3.45 16.24
CA GLU A 734 -1.85 -2.06 16.20
C GLU A 734 -1.41 -1.32 17.47
N LYS A 735 -1.29 -0.03 17.37
CA LYS A 735 -1.22 0.85 18.53
C LYS A 735 -2.63 1.30 18.89
N VAL A 736 -3.00 1.27 20.17
CA VAL A 736 -4.30 1.77 20.63
C VAL A 736 -4.23 3.29 20.73
N ASP A 737 -4.55 3.94 19.63
CA ASP A 737 -4.67 5.39 19.45
C ASP A 737 -5.90 5.72 18.59
N GLU A 738 -6.03 6.96 18.11
CA GLU A 738 -7.16 7.39 17.27
C GLU A 738 -7.25 6.58 15.98
N THR A 739 -6.13 6.14 15.41
CA THR A 739 -6.10 5.30 14.20
C THR A 739 -6.70 3.92 14.45
N PHE A 740 -6.50 3.34 15.65
CA PHE A 740 -7.16 2.10 16.04
C PHE A 740 -8.68 2.25 15.98
N VAL A 741 -9.22 3.33 16.55
CA VAL A 741 -10.67 3.59 16.54
C VAL A 741 -11.18 3.77 15.11
N ALA A 742 -10.45 4.53 14.27
CA ALA A 742 -10.78 4.74 12.87
C ALA A 742 -10.88 3.41 12.10
N ASN A 743 -9.89 2.53 12.28
CA ASN A 743 -9.76 1.27 11.55
C ASN A 743 -10.80 0.22 11.97
N HIS A 744 -11.11 0.15 13.27
CA HIS A 744 -12.07 -0.84 13.78
C HIS A 744 -13.52 -0.47 13.50
N TYR A 745 -13.84 0.82 13.41
CA TYR A 745 -15.20 1.31 13.26
C TYR A 745 -15.51 1.97 11.92
N ASN A 746 -14.52 2.05 11.04
CA ASN A 746 -14.61 2.71 9.73
C ASN A 746 -15.18 4.14 9.85
N VAL A 747 -14.64 4.91 10.80
CA VAL A 747 -15.01 6.31 11.06
C VAL A 747 -13.79 7.20 10.91
N GLN A 748 -14.01 8.46 10.58
CA GLN A 748 -12.97 9.46 10.66
C GLN A 748 -12.79 9.88 12.12
N THR A 749 -11.56 9.95 12.57
CA THR A 749 -11.17 10.32 13.93
C THR A 749 -10.11 11.39 13.95
N THR A 750 -10.11 12.18 15.00
CA THR A 750 -9.05 13.15 15.31
C THR A 750 -8.62 13.00 16.77
N GLU A 751 -7.47 13.54 17.14
CA GLU A 751 -7.04 13.60 18.55
C GLU A 751 -7.99 14.45 19.42
N GLU A 752 -8.76 15.35 18.81
CA GLU A 752 -9.70 16.24 19.51
C GLU A 752 -11.04 15.56 19.82
N ASP A 753 -11.55 14.73 18.90
CA ASP A 753 -12.85 14.07 19.03
C ASP A 753 -12.76 12.68 19.67
N THR A 754 -11.56 12.11 19.78
CA THR A 754 -11.33 10.79 20.35
C THR A 754 -10.68 10.91 21.73
N SER A 755 -11.35 10.39 22.76
CA SER A 755 -10.74 10.28 24.08
C SER A 755 -10.28 8.87 24.35
N ILE A 756 -9.00 8.68 24.68
CA ILE A 756 -8.39 7.40 25.06
C ILE A 756 -7.73 7.57 26.43
N LEU A 757 -8.16 6.77 27.38
CA LEU A 757 -7.65 6.81 28.75
C LEU A 757 -7.00 5.46 29.12
N ARG A 758 -6.01 5.50 30.00
CA ARG A 758 -5.48 4.32 30.68
C ARG A 758 -6.35 4.02 31.92
N ILE A 759 -6.34 2.78 32.39
CA ILE A 759 -7.19 2.37 33.51
C ILE A 759 -6.99 3.18 34.79
N ASP A 760 -5.82 3.74 35.00
CA ASP A 760 -5.51 4.65 36.13
C ASP A 760 -5.98 6.10 35.92
N GLY A 761 -6.63 6.39 34.78
CA GLY A 761 -7.15 7.70 34.43
C GLY A 761 -6.19 8.59 33.67
N GLU A 762 -4.98 8.13 33.35
CA GLU A 762 -4.04 8.89 32.52
C GLU A 762 -4.63 9.11 31.11
N VAL A 763 -4.70 10.37 30.68
CA VAL A 763 -5.15 10.74 29.34
C VAL A 763 -4.05 10.43 28.32
N LYS A 764 -4.36 9.62 27.32
CA LYS A 764 -3.45 9.31 26.20
C LYS A 764 -3.78 10.13 24.95
N THR A 765 -5.07 10.38 24.70
CA THR A 765 -5.59 11.21 23.64
C THR A 765 -6.86 11.88 24.14
N GLY A 766 -7.18 13.08 23.68
CA GLY A 766 -8.41 13.80 24.02
C GLY A 766 -8.51 14.25 25.47
N THR A 767 -9.62 13.91 26.16
CA THR A 767 -9.96 14.43 27.50
C THR A 767 -10.64 13.37 28.37
N ASP A 768 -10.47 13.49 29.69
CA ASP A 768 -11.12 12.65 30.72
C ASP A 768 -12.43 13.22 31.26
N LYS A 769 -12.86 14.40 30.80
CA LYS A 769 -13.98 15.15 31.38
C LYS A 769 -15.28 14.34 31.47
N GLU A 770 -15.67 13.70 30.38
CA GLU A 770 -16.94 12.92 30.34
C GLU A 770 -16.82 11.64 31.16
N TYR A 771 -15.64 10.99 31.18
CA TYR A 771 -15.39 9.85 32.03
C TYR A 771 -15.46 10.21 33.52
N ASN A 772 -14.87 11.31 33.93
CA ASN A 772 -14.90 11.79 35.31
C ASN A 772 -16.31 12.17 35.78
N LYS A 773 -17.15 12.73 34.88
CA LYS A 773 -18.59 12.93 35.15
C LYS A 773 -19.29 11.60 35.43
N LEU A 774 -18.99 10.58 34.65
CA LEU A 774 -19.56 9.24 34.83
C LEU A 774 -19.10 8.63 36.15
N ILE A 775 -17.79 8.71 36.49
CA ILE A 775 -17.26 8.23 37.78
C ILE A 775 -17.93 8.96 38.96
N SER A 776 -18.10 10.26 38.85
CA SER A 776 -18.82 11.05 39.86
C SER A 776 -20.29 10.60 39.98
N PHE A 777 -20.97 10.36 38.86
CA PHE A 777 -22.33 9.90 38.86
C PHE A 777 -22.50 8.55 39.54
N VAL A 778 -21.71 7.54 39.17
CA VAL A 778 -21.80 6.19 39.76
C VAL A 778 -21.41 6.16 41.24
N SER A 779 -20.62 7.12 41.70
CA SER A 779 -20.21 7.24 43.11
C SER A 779 -21.27 7.87 43.99
N ASN A 780 -22.11 8.75 43.42
CA ASN A 780 -23.08 9.56 44.18
C ASN A 780 -24.54 9.16 44.00
N ASN A 781 -24.82 8.15 43.16
CA ASN A 781 -26.20 7.72 42.87
C ASN A 781 -26.43 6.21 43.17
N ASP A 782 -27.59 5.88 43.65
CA ASP A 782 -27.99 4.49 43.82
C ASP A 782 -28.31 3.83 42.46
N LEU A 783 -27.47 2.92 42.05
CA LEU A 783 -27.62 2.18 40.79
C LEU A 783 -28.64 1.02 40.87
N ASN A 784 -29.28 0.76 42.03
CA ASN A 784 -30.47 -0.07 42.12
C ASN A 784 -31.72 0.64 41.61
N ASN A 785 -31.67 1.98 41.46
CA ASN A 785 -32.66 2.73 40.70
C ASN A 785 -32.42 2.49 39.21
N ILE A 786 -33.38 1.92 38.52
CA ILE A 786 -33.26 1.58 37.09
C ILE A 786 -32.94 2.78 36.21
N LYS A 787 -33.46 3.97 36.51
CA LYS A 787 -33.17 5.19 35.75
C LYS A 787 -31.69 5.57 35.82
N ASN A 788 -31.07 5.42 37.00
CA ASN A 788 -29.66 5.68 37.21
C ASN A 788 -28.80 4.67 36.45
N TYR A 789 -29.21 3.41 36.46
CA TYR A 789 -28.54 2.35 35.75
C TYR A 789 -28.65 2.54 34.22
N GLU A 790 -29.82 2.88 33.68
CA GLU A 790 -30.01 3.19 32.27
C GLU A 790 -29.19 4.42 31.82
N TYR A 791 -28.99 5.43 32.67
CA TYR A 791 -28.07 6.52 32.42
C TYR A 791 -26.64 6.01 32.24
N VAL A 792 -26.17 5.11 33.10
CA VAL A 792 -24.84 4.50 32.95
C VAL A 792 -24.73 3.74 31.63
N LYS A 793 -25.73 2.94 31.25
CA LYS A 793 -25.79 2.24 29.96
C LYS A 793 -25.79 3.14 28.75
N SER A 794 -26.27 4.38 28.89
CA SER A 794 -26.19 5.38 27.83
C SER A 794 -24.78 5.96 27.65
N LYS A 795 -23.88 5.76 28.63
CA LYS A 795 -22.51 6.30 28.66
C LYS A 795 -21.44 5.23 28.49
N ILE A 796 -21.75 3.98 28.73
CA ILE A 796 -20.82 2.86 28.61
C ILE A 796 -21.47 1.73 27.79
N ASP A 797 -20.68 1.08 26.97
CA ASP A 797 -21.01 -0.24 26.44
C ASP A 797 -20.81 -1.28 27.55
N ILE A 798 -21.94 -1.70 28.15
CA ILE A 798 -21.93 -2.64 29.29
C ILE A 798 -21.39 -4.01 28.88
N ASN A 799 -21.60 -4.45 27.63
CA ASN A 799 -21.10 -5.72 27.16
C ASN A 799 -19.57 -5.67 27.03
N SER A 800 -19.03 -4.63 26.40
CA SER A 800 -17.59 -4.39 26.30
C SER A 800 -16.92 -4.33 27.68
N LEU A 801 -17.52 -3.59 28.62
CA LEU A 801 -17.06 -3.51 30.02
C LEU A 801 -17.06 -4.88 30.70
N CYS A 802 -18.18 -5.64 30.60
CA CYS A 802 -18.29 -6.97 31.22
C CYS A 802 -17.27 -7.93 30.62
N ASP A 803 -17.16 -8.01 29.30
CA ASP A 803 -16.25 -8.94 28.63
C ASP A 803 -14.79 -8.62 28.97
N PHE A 804 -14.42 -7.34 29.05
CA PHE A 804 -13.12 -6.91 29.53
C PHE A 804 -12.83 -7.45 30.94
N TRP A 805 -13.69 -7.14 31.92
CA TRP A 805 -13.45 -7.57 33.29
C TRP A 805 -13.57 -9.10 33.47
N ILE A 806 -14.42 -9.77 32.72
CA ILE A 806 -14.52 -11.23 32.73
C ILE A 806 -13.22 -11.86 32.20
N GLY A 807 -12.64 -11.31 31.13
CA GLY A 807 -11.36 -11.74 30.61
C GLY A 807 -10.23 -11.59 31.65
N GLU A 808 -10.12 -10.43 32.28
CA GLU A 808 -9.14 -10.16 33.33
C GLU A 808 -9.34 -11.08 34.55
N ILE A 809 -10.58 -11.26 35.00
CA ILE A 809 -10.94 -12.20 36.11
C ILE A 809 -10.58 -13.63 35.74
N TYR A 810 -10.92 -14.06 34.51
CA TYR A 810 -10.61 -15.41 34.04
C TYR A 810 -9.09 -15.65 34.03
N MET A 811 -8.31 -14.81 33.39
CA MET A 811 -6.87 -14.97 33.30
C MET A 811 -6.16 -14.80 34.64
N ALA A 812 -6.82 -14.18 35.63
CA ALA A 812 -6.17 -13.74 36.88
C ALA A 812 -4.92 -12.89 36.61
N ASN A 813 -5.00 -11.98 35.63
CA ASN A 813 -3.93 -11.08 35.26
C ASN A 813 -3.57 -10.19 36.45
N TYR A 814 -2.30 -10.06 36.79
CA TYR A 814 -1.86 -9.24 37.93
C TYR A 814 -1.30 -7.87 37.51
N ASP A 815 -1.12 -7.62 36.20
CA ASP A 815 -0.64 -6.36 35.64
C ASP A 815 -1.63 -5.81 34.60
N ILE A 816 -2.67 -5.14 35.09
CA ILE A 816 -3.73 -4.56 34.24
C ILE A 816 -3.57 -3.05 34.01
N LEU A 817 -2.46 -2.44 34.47
CA LEU A 817 -2.27 -0.99 34.45
C LEU A 817 -2.23 -0.39 33.04
N ASN A 818 -1.89 -1.17 32.03
CA ASN A 818 -1.77 -0.67 30.65
C ASN A 818 -3.08 -0.66 29.86
N THR A 819 -4.15 -1.23 30.42
CA THR A 819 -5.47 -1.28 29.79
C THR A 819 -5.94 0.10 29.31
N ARG A 820 -6.61 0.12 28.14
CA ARG A 820 -7.20 1.32 27.51
C ARG A 820 -8.71 1.19 27.45
N TYR A 821 -9.35 2.34 27.52
CA TYR A 821 -10.75 2.49 27.14
C TYR A 821 -10.89 3.82 26.37
N PHE A 822 -11.81 3.84 25.43
CA PHE A 822 -11.97 4.97 24.53
C PHE A 822 -13.44 5.37 24.39
N SER A 823 -13.65 6.59 23.93
CA SER A 823 -14.92 7.14 23.51
C SER A 823 -14.71 8.05 22.30
N ASN A 824 -15.55 7.90 21.28
CA ASN A 824 -15.61 8.77 20.12
C ASN A 824 -17.07 9.01 19.74
N PRO A 825 -17.51 10.26 19.45
CA PRO A 825 -18.90 10.57 19.14
C PRO A 825 -19.49 9.77 17.97
N ASN A 826 -18.65 9.38 17.02
CA ASN A 826 -19.05 8.64 15.83
C ASN A 826 -19.14 7.12 16.06
N VAL A 827 -18.73 6.65 17.24
CA VAL A 827 -18.77 5.25 17.64
C VAL A 827 -19.83 5.05 18.72
N ASP A 828 -20.89 4.34 18.40
CA ASP A 828 -21.99 3.96 19.31
C ASP A 828 -22.52 5.14 20.17
N GLY A 829 -22.59 6.34 19.56
CA GLY A 829 -23.07 7.56 20.23
C GLY A 829 -22.16 8.07 21.34
N GLY A 830 -20.88 7.77 21.29
CA GLY A 830 -19.88 8.23 22.26
C GLY A 830 -19.82 7.43 23.55
N LYS A 831 -20.32 6.21 23.57
CA LYS A 831 -20.18 5.33 24.73
C LYS A 831 -18.72 4.92 24.94
N TRP A 832 -18.31 4.79 26.20
CA TRP A 832 -17.02 4.25 26.55
C TRP A 832 -16.96 2.75 26.28
N LYS A 833 -15.91 2.34 25.54
CA LYS A 833 -15.58 0.96 25.19
C LYS A 833 -14.21 0.59 25.73
N PHE A 834 -14.01 -0.70 26.03
CA PHE A 834 -12.77 -1.21 26.62
C PHE A 834 -11.99 -1.99 25.58
N VAL A 835 -10.66 -1.85 25.63
CA VAL A 835 -9.73 -2.60 24.77
C VAL A 835 -8.99 -3.61 25.61
N PHE A 836 -9.11 -4.89 25.23
CA PHE A 836 -8.48 -5.99 25.93
C PHE A 836 -7.14 -6.34 25.29
N TYR A 837 -6.07 -6.07 25.98
CA TYR A 837 -4.72 -6.35 25.55
C TYR A 837 -3.76 -6.34 26.75
N ASP A 838 -2.45 -6.66 26.52
CA ASP A 838 -1.40 -6.72 27.54
C ASP A 838 -1.64 -7.81 28.59
N ALA A 839 -2.03 -9.00 28.08
CA ALA A 839 -2.43 -10.16 28.87
C ALA A 839 -1.26 -11.10 29.24
N ASP A 840 -0.01 -10.64 29.12
CA ASP A 840 1.20 -11.43 29.29
C ASP A 840 1.46 -11.87 30.76
N SER A 841 0.76 -11.29 31.72
CA SER A 841 0.82 -11.59 33.16
C SER A 841 -0.34 -12.45 33.68
N GLY A 842 -1.06 -13.12 32.78
CA GLY A 842 -2.16 -14.05 33.07
C GLY A 842 -1.81 -15.54 32.99
N PHE A 843 -2.81 -16.40 33.06
CA PHE A 843 -2.82 -17.85 32.80
C PHE A 843 -1.96 -18.74 33.75
N PHE A 844 -1.67 -18.30 34.96
CA PHE A 844 -0.87 -19.13 35.88
C PHE A 844 -1.43 -19.21 37.31
N ARG A 845 -2.28 -18.29 37.76
CA ARG A 845 -2.87 -18.26 39.10
C ARG A 845 -4.24 -18.93 39.12
N THR A 846 -4.28 -20.24 38.84
CA THR A 846 -5.54 -21.01 38.60
C THR A 846 -6.58 -20.85 39.70
N THR A 847 -6.19 -20.82 40.96
CA THR A 847 -7.09 -20.74 42.13
C THR A 847 -7.38 -19.34 42.62
N ASN A 848 -6.70 -18.30 42.00
CA ASN A 848 -6.81 -16.94 42.47
C ASN A 848 -8.25 -16.40 42.41
N ASN A 849 -8.67 -15.70 43.49
CA ASN A 849 -9.97 -15.05 43.52
C ASN A 849 -9.91 -13.61 43.00
N SER A 850 -9.97 -13.48 41.70
CA SER A 850 -9.85 -12.18 41.03
C SER A 850 -11.07 -11.29 41.25
N PHE A 851 -12.27 -11.82 41.61
CA PHE A 851 -13.40 -10.98 42.00
C PHE A 851 -13.05 -10.11 43.20
N THR A 852 -12.53 -10.75 44.28
CA THR A 852 -12.09 -10.03 45.48
C THR A 852 -10.92 -9.12 45.21
N GLU A 853 -9.94 -9.56 44.41
CA GLU A 853 -8.73 -8.84 44.10
C GLU A 853 -9.05 -7.53 43.36
N TYR A 854 -9.81 -7.57 42.27
CA TYR A 854 -10.13 -6.38 41.46
C TYR A 854 -11.18 -5.45 42.08
N THR A 855 -11.96 -5.93 43.05
CA THR A 855 -12.88 -5.08 43.80
C THR A 855 -12.33 -4.61 45.14
N ASN A 856 -11.06 -4.86 45.43
CA ASN A 856 -10.39 -4.36 46.63
C ASN A 856 -10.21 -2.83 46.55
N PRO A 857 -10.74 -2.06 47.51
CA PRO A 857 -10.54 -0.61 47.55
C PRO A 857 -9.10 -0.16 47.67
N SER A 858 -8.23 -0.98 48.24
CA SER A 858 -6.81 -0.70 48.45
C SER A 858 -5.94 -1.02 47.24
N GLY A 859 -6.55 -1.51 46.16
CA GLY A 859 -5.83 -1.91 44.94
C GLY A 859 -5.20 -3.28 45.02
N MET A 860 -4.44 -3.62 43.98
CA MET A 860 -3.62 -4.84 43.87
C MET A 860 -2.19 -4.55 44.29
N GLY A 861 -1.45 -5.59 44.66
CA GLY A 861 -0.09 -5.50 45.26
C GLY A 861 1.00 -4.79 44.45
N PHE A 862 0.77 -4.36 43.20
CA PHE A 862 1.71 -3.59 42.37
C PHE A 862 1.35 -2.12 42.21
N GLY A 863 0.31 -1.62 42.91
CA GLY A 863 -0.09 -0.23 42.87
C GLY A 863 -1.59 -0.03 42.97
N TYR A 864 -1.97 1.15 43.39
CA TYR A 864 -3.36 1.60 43.38
C TYR A 864 -3.82 1.83 41.94
N PHE A 865 -4.88 1.15 41.51
CA PHE A 865 -5.63 1.57 40.34
C PHE A 865 -7.11 1.72 40.69
N PRO A 866 -7.77 2.74 40.13
CA PRO A 866 -9.13 3.07 40.52
C PRO A 866 -10.13 2.08 39.91
N THR A 867 -10.62 1.13 40.70
CA THR A 867 -11.73 0.24 40.32
C THR A 867 -13.08 0.83 40.73
N THR A 868 -13.17 2.13 40.93
CA THR A 868 -14.37 2.84 41.42
C THR A 868 -15.60 2.55 40.55
N LEU A 869 -15.44 2.54 39.21
CA LEU A 869 -16.53 2.18 38.30
C LEU A 869 -17.01 0.76 38.57
N LEU A 870 -16.14 -0.25 38.48
CA LEU A 870 -16.48 -1.65 38.69
C LEU A 870 -17.11 -1.90 40.08
N ARG A 871 -16.51 -1.37 41.14
CA ARG A 871 -16.97 -1.53 42.52
C ARG A 871 -18.38 -0.98 42.75
N ASN A 872 -18.69 0.16 42.18
CA ASN A 872 -20.03 0.74 42.30
C ASN A 872 -21.04 0.00 41.42
N LEU A 873 -20.69 -0.41 40.22
CA LEU A 873 -21.52 -1.25 39.37
C LEU A 873 -21.84 -2.58 40.03
N MET A 874 -20.89 -3.25 40.67
CA MET A 874 -21.07 -4.54 41.35
C MET A 874 -22.07 -4.48 42.53
N LYS A 875 -22.36 -3.28 43.05
CA LYS A 875 -23.40 -3.10 44.08
C LYS A 875 -24.82 -3.08 43.49
N SER A 876 -24.96 -2.83 42.18
CA SER A 876 -26.24 -2.75 41.51
C SER A 876 -26.82 -4.14 41.20
N LYS A 877 -28.07 -4.38 41.59
CA LYS A 877 -28.81 -5.60 41.24
C LYS A 877 -28.98 -5.74 39.71
N HIS A 878 -29.09 -4.65 39.01
CA HIS A 878 -29.23 -4.65 37.55
C HIS A 878 -27.92 -5.03 36.87
N PHE A 879 -26.79 -4.40 37.28
CA PHE A 879 -25.50 -4.75 36.76
C PHE A 879 -25.09 -6.20 37.16
N LYS A 880 -25.37 -6.62 38.39
CA LYS A 880 -25.16 -8.01 38.82
C LYS A 880 -25.82 -9.00 37.83
N LYS A 881 -27.06 -8.72 37.41
CA LYS A 881 -27.76 -9.57 36.44
C LYS A 881 -27.03 -9.57 35.10
N ASP A 882 -26.74 -8.40 34.51
CA ASP A 882 -26.11 -8.28 33.21
C ASP A 882 -24.71 -8.93 33.26
N PHE A 883 -23.94 -8.72 34.32
CA PHE A 883 -22.63 -9.32 34.51
C PHE A 883 -22.67 -10.85 34.62
N LEU A 884 -23.62 -11.42 35.38
CA LEU A 884 -23.77 -12.87 35.52
C LEU A 884 -24.21 -13.54 34.20
N GLU A 885 -25.06 -12.88 33.43
CA GLU A 885 -25.46 -13.34 32.10
C GLU A 885 -24.27 -13.34 31.14
N ARG A 886 -23.44 -12.26 31.15
CA ARG A 886 -22.23 -12.20 30.36
C ARG A 886 -21.16 -13.18 30.85
N LEU A 887 -20.99 -13.36 32.16
CA LEU A 887 -20.08 -14.35 32.72
C LEU A 887 -20.47 -15.76 32.30
N SER A 888 -21.76 -16.10 32.37
CA SER A 888 -22.29 -17.39 31.89
C SER A 888 -21.96 -17.60 30.41
N TYR A 889 -22.23 -16.58 29.57
CA TYR A 889 -21.92 -16.63 28.14
C TYR A 889 -20.42 -16.86 27.90
N ASN A 890 -19.58 -16.08 28.57
CA ASN A 890 -18.13 -16.12 28.37
C ASN A 890 -17.50 -17.45 28.81
N LEU A 891 -17.94 -18.02 29.94
CA LEU A 891 -17.43 -19.32 30.39
C LEU A 891 -17.87 -20.48 29.49
N LYS A 892 -19.01 -20.35 28.80
CA LYS A 892 -19.55 -21.39 27.89
C LYS A 892 -19.04 -21.26 26.46
N ASN A 893 -18.70 -20.05 25.99
CA ASN A 893 -18.45 -19.78 24.59
C ASN A 893 -17.07 -19.16 24.31
N THR A 894 -16.53 -18.33 25.22
CA THR A 894 -15.27 -17.62 25.02
C THR A 894 -14.12 -18.33 25.70
N TRP A 895 -14.16 -18.37 27.04
CA TRP A 895 -13.07 -18.90 27.87
C TRP A 895 -13.22 -20.39 28.13
N THR A 896 -13.33 -21.17 27.05
CA THR A 896 -13.41 -22.64 27.13
C THR A 896 -12.01 -23.25 27.00
N TYR A 897 -11.86 -24.47 27.48
CA TYR A 897 -10.60 -25.21 27.29
C TYR A 897 -10.30 -25.40 25.80
N GLU A 898 -11.33 -25.73 25.03
CA GLU A 898 -11.22 -25.99 23.59
C GLU A 898 -10.72 -24.76 22.83
N ASN A 899 -11.29 -23.58 23.05
CA ASN A 899 -10.88 -22.34 22.40
C ASN A 899 -9.45 -21.96 22.75
N ILE A 900 -9.09 -22.02 24.04
CA ILE A 900 -7.75 -21.63 24.48
C ILE A 900 -6.70 -22.65 24.03
N SER A 901 -6.97 -23.95 24.22
CA SER A 901 -6.04 -25.01 23.81
C SER A 901 -5.89 -25.05 22.30
N GLY A 902 -7.00 -24.89 21.56
CA GLY A 902 -6.99 -24.82 20.11
C GLY A 902 -6.16 -23.64 19.60
N ARG A 903 -6.33 -22.44 20.17
CA ARG A 903 -5.56 -21.26 19.79
C ARG A 903 -4.07 -21.39 20.14
N ILE A 904 -3.73 -22.00 21.26
CA ILE A 904 -2.33 -22.31 21.59
C ILE A 904 -1.71 -23.20 20.50
N ASP A 905 -2.41 -24.26 20.11
CA ASP A 905 -1.93 -25.20 19.10
C ASP A 905 -1.85 -24.55 17.72
N GLU A 906 -2.82 -23.72 17.36
CA GLU A 906 -2.84 -22.95 16.11
C GLU A 906 -1.60 -22.06 15.98
N VAL A 907 -1.32 -21.23 16.97
CA VAL A 907 -0.14 -20.32 16.96
C VAL A 907 1.16 -21.12 16.96
N ILE A 908 1.24 -22.23 17.69
CA ILE A 908 2.42 -23.10 17.67
C ILE A 908 2.63 -23.73 16.30
N ASN A 909 1.56 -24.14 15.62
CA ASN A 909 1.65 -24.76 14.29
C ASN A 909 1.99 -23.76 13.20
N GLU A 910 1.49 -22.51 13.32
CA GLU A 910 1.78 -21.42 12.41
C GLU A 910 3.29 -21.15 12.32
N TYR A 911 3.99 -21.01 13.42
CA TYR A 911 5.45 -20.84 13.45
C TYR A 911 6.20 -22.16 13.26
N GLY A 912 5.67 -23.27 13.79
CA GLY A 912 6.35 -24.54 13.97
C GLY A 912 7.22 -24.58 15.24
N LYS A 913 7.28 -25.76 15.88
CA LYS A 913 8.05 -25.97 17.13
C LYS A 913 9.56 -25.64 17.01
N ALA A 914 10.13 -25.86 15.82
CA ALA A 914 11.53 -25.54 15.56
C ALA A 914 11.82 -24.05 15.76
N GLU A 915 10.88 -23.16 15.39
CA GLU A 915 11.04 -21.72 15.55
C GLU A 915 11.02 -21.32 17.03
N PHE A 916 10.14 -21.90 17.85
CA PHE A 916 10.15 -21.67 19.31
C PHE A 916 11.46 -22.14 19.96
N LYS A 917 12.00 -23.26 19.49
CA LYS A 917 13.32 -23.70 19.96
C LYS A 917 14.41 -22.72 19.57
N ARG A 918 14.44 -22.25 18.32
CA ARG A 918 15.39 -21.27 17.82
C ARG A 918 15.29 -19.93 18.59
N ASN A 919 14.05 -19.47 18.85
CA ASN A 919 13.81 -18.29 19.67
C ASN A 919 14.34 -18.46 21.10
N ALA A 920 14.13 -19.63 21.73
CA ALA A 920 14.66 -19.94 23.06
C ALA A 920 16.19 -19.93 23.06
N ASP A 921 16.82 -20.61 22.10
CA ASP A 921 18.28 -20.67 21.96
C ASP A 921 18.88 -19.27 21.75
N ARG A 922 18.24 -18.42 20.94
CA ARG A 922 18.70 -17.03 20.67
C ARG A 922 18.76 -16.15 21.92
N TRP A 923 17.88 -16.39 22.88
CA TRP A 923 17.72 -15.54 24.06
C TRP A 923 18.15 -16.23 25.37
N ASP A 924 18.91 -17.31 25.28
CA ASP A 924 19.38 -18.14 26.39
C ASP A 924 18.22 -18.63 27.28
N ASN A 925 17.10 -19.02 26.69
CA ASN A 925 15.96 -19.60 27.34
C ASN A 925 15.91 -21.12 27.10
N SER A 926 15.27 -21.86 28.02
CA SER A 926 15.13 -23.32 27.89
C SER A 926 13.89 -23.69 27.09
N TYR A 927 14.07 -24.39 25.99
CA TYR A 927 12.95 -24.93 25.20
C TYR A 927 12.11 -25.93 26.00
N SER A 928 12.73 -26.79 26.82
CA SER A 928 11.98 -27.73 27.66
C SER A 928 11.13 -27.04 28.75
N HIS A 929 11.60 -25.91 29.29
CA HIS A 929 10.79 -25.08 30.18
C HIS A 929 9.59 -24.43 29.43
N TRP A 930 9.81 -24.03 28.19
CA TRP A 930 8.72 -23.52 27.33
C TRP A 930 7.63 -24.61 27.13
N GLU A 931 8.01 -25.85 26.77
CA GLU A 931 7.04 -26.95 26.60
C GLU A 931 6.25 -27.23 27.89
N LYS A 932 6.92 -27.19 29.04
CA LYS A 932 6.28 -27.31 30.33
C LYS A 932 5.31 -26.17 30.57
N SER A 933 5.70 -24.95 30.28
CA SER A 933 4.87 -23.75 30.44
C SER A 933 3.60 -23.80 29.55
N ILE A 934 3.71 -24.28 28.31
CA ILE A 934 2.55 -24.54 27.44
C ILE A 934 1.60 -25.57 28.08
N THR A 935 2.14 -26.65 28.66
CA THR A 935 1.36 -27.66 29.37
C THR A 935 0.62 -27.08 30.58
N GLU A 936 1.29 -26.27 31.38
CA GLU A 936 0.68 -25.61 32.54
C GLU A 936 -0.37 -24.55 32.11
N MET A 937 -0.17 -23.83 31.02
CA MET A 937 -1.16 -22.91 30.47
C MET A 937 -2.44 -23.64 30.01
N LYS A 938 -2.32 -24.80 29.34
CA LYS A 938 -3.45 -25.64 28.98
C LYS A 938 -4.15 -26.21 30.21
N LYS A 939 -3.39 -26.61 31.24
CA LYS A 939 -3.93 -27.10 32.52
C LYS A 939 -4.67 -25.99 33.29
N PHE A 940 -4.19 -24.77 33.25
CA PHE A 940 -4.91 -23.60 33.75
C PHE A 940 -6.26 -23.50 33.08
N ALA A 941 -6.33 -23.46 31.73
CA ALA A 941 -7.58 -23.39 30.98
C ALA A 941 -8.57 -24.49 31.35
N LYS A 942 -8.08 -25.74 31.48
CA LYS A 942 -8.90 -26.91 31.85
C LYS A 942 -9.54 -26.79 33.23
N ASN A 943 -8.90 -26.09 34.17
CA ASN A 943 -9.31 -26.08 35.57
C ASN A 943 -9.94 -24.75 35.99
N ARG A 944 -9.74 -23.66 35.28
CA ARG A 944 -10.06 -22.30 35.74
C ARG A 944 -11.56 -22.09 35.96
N ASN A 945 -12.42 -22.58 35.07
CA ASN A 945 -13.87 -22.37 35.12
C ASN A 945 -14.49 -22.80 36.43
N LYS A 946 -14.13 -23.97 36.97
CA LYS A 946 -14.64 -24.44 38.25
C LYS A 946 -14.37 -23.50 39.41
N TYR A 947 -13.17 -22.84 39.42
CA TYR A 947 -12.83 -21.87 40.45
C TYR A 947 -13.61 -20.58 40.27
N ILE A 948 -13.76 -20.11 39.02
CA ILE A 948 -14.55 -18.90 38.69
C ILE A 948 -16.00 -19.10 39.15
N VAL A 949 -16.62 -20.23 38.84
CA VAL A 949 -18.00 -20.53 39.26
C VAL A 949 -18.14 -20.56 40.80
N SER A 950 -17.19 -21.21 41.50
CA SER A 950 -17.17 -21.25 42.98
C SER A 950 -17.00 -19.87 43.59
N GLN A 951 -16.07 -19.05 43.00
CA GLN A 951 -15.81 -17.70 43.45
C GLN A 951 -16.99 -16.77 43.19
N ALA A 952 -17.63 -16.87 42.01
CA ALA A 952 -18.85 -16.12 41.67
C ALA A 952 -20.00 -16.47 42.64
N LYS A 953 -20.19 -17.78 42.95
CA LYS A 953 -21.17 -18.20 43.94
C LYS A 953 -20.98 -17.49 45.27
N SER A 954 -19.73 -17.47 45.77
CA SER A 954 -19.40 -16.85 47.05
C SER A 954 -19.53 -15.34 47.00
N TYR A 955 -18.97 -14.71 45.95
CA TYR A 955 -18.92 -13.24 45.77
C TYR A 955 -20.31 -12.62 45.64
N PHE A 956 -21.18 -13.22 44.84
CA PHE A 956 -22.55 -12.74 44.59
C PHE A 956 -23.61 -13.32 45.51
N GLY A 957 -23.25 -14.26 46.41
CA GLY A 957 -24.19 -14.92 47.30
C GLY A 957 -25.26 -15.76 46.56
N LEU A 958 -24.83 -16.51 45.51
CA LEU A 958 -25.76 -17.24 44.67
C LEU A 958 -26.26 -18.52 45.37
N SER A 959 -27.58 -18.78 45.27
CA SER A 959 -28.18 -20.07 45.63
C SER A 959 -27.73 -21.17 44.67
N SER A 960 -27.91 -22.43 45.06
CA SER A 960 -27.56 -23.57 44.19
C SER A 960 -28.39 -23.57 42.89
N ALA A 961 -29.65 -23.11 42.95
CA ALA A 961 -30.54 -22.97 41.80
C ALA A 961 -30.02 -21.87 40.82
N GLU A 962 -29.51 -20.75 41.33
CA GLU A 962 -28.94 -19.71 40.52
C GLU A 962 -27.59 -20.14 39.88
N VAL A 963 -26.78 -20.90 40.62
CA VAL A 963 -25.55 -21.51 40.08
C VAL A 963 -25.89 -22.44 38.93
N GLU A 964 -26.89 -23.30 39.08
CA GLU A 964 -27.34 -24.19 38.01
C GLU A 964 -27.88 -23.40 36.82
N LYS A 965 -28.70 -22.36 37.08
CA LYS A 965 -29.26 -21.49 36.04
C LYS A 965 -28.18 -20.83 35.18
N TYR A 966 -27.17 -20.21 35.79
CA TYR A 966 -26.15 -19.48 35.06
C TYR A 966 -25.03 -20.38 34.54
N PHE A 967 -24.59 -21.35 35.33
CA PHE A 967 -23.36 -22.09 35.09
C PHE A 967 -23.56 -23.60 34.89
N GLY A 968 -24.84 -24.08 34.82
CA GLY A 968 -25.09 -25.46 34.43
C GLY A 968 -24.43 -25.76 33.08
N GLY A 969 -23.60 -26.82 33.05
CA GLY A 969 -22.83 -27.20 31.86
C GLY A 969 -21.48 -26.47 31.66
N VAL A 970 -20.96 -25.67 32.63
CA VAL A 970 -19.63 -25.04 32.62
C VAL A 970 -18.64 -25.99 33.30
#